data_ca6d8f2128d40cf5a32f54526d4d4194
#
_entry.id   ca6d8f2128d40cf5a32f54526d4d4194
#
_cell.length_a   1.000
_cell.length_b   1.000
_cell.length_c   1.000
_cell.angle_alpha   90.00
_cell.angle_beta   90.00
_cell.angle_gamma   90.00
#
_symmetry.space_group_name_H-M   'P 1'
#
loop_
_entity.id
_entity.type
_entity.pdbx_description
1 polymer ?
#
loop_
_entity_poly.entity_id
_entity_poly.type
_entity_poly.pdbx_seq_one_letter_code
_entity_poly.pdbx_strand_id
1 'polypeptide(L)'
;MKKYGVNDLRRMYLEFFESKGHLAMKSFSLVPHNDNSLLLINAGMAPLKPYFTGQEIPPRRRVTTCQKCIRTGDIENVGKTARHLTFFEMLGNFSFGDYFKHEAIAWSWEFLTKVLELDPERLYPSIYGEDEEAFEIWTKEVGVPAEKITRFYRDPETGECDNFWEHGAGPCGPCSEIYYDRGEKYGCGSPDCKVGCECDRFMEVWNNVFTQFEGDGKGGYTELSQKNIDTGMGLERLAVVMQDVDSVFDIDTMKAIRDKICELSGKTYQQDALDDVSIRLITDHIRSVTFMVSDGIMPSNEGRGYVLRRLIRRAARHGRLLGIDGLFLAKLSDTVIHESKDGYPELEEKKDFIFKVLSQEEEKFNKTIDQGLAILAEMQDKLEKEGKKELSGADAFKLYDTYGFPLDLTQEILEEKGFTIDEAGFKAAMEEQREKARKARKVTNYMGADVTVYESIDPGITTEFVGYENNTYTSKITVMTTETEITEALSDGEIGTIFVEKTPFYATMGGQVADTGVISSKDGSFVFEVEDTVKMLGGKVGHIGKVTKGMIKTGDEVELSIDVDRRLAIGKNHSATHLLQEALREVLGTHVQQSGSYVDEHRLRFDFTHFSAMTADEITKVEDIVNQKIAEALPVITEVMSLEDAKKTGAMALFGEKYGDTVRVVKMGDFSTELCGGTHVSNTSAVQAFKIVSEAGIQAGVRRIEALTSKGVFEYYDQLEETLKEAAKLLKATPANLVERVNHVLGEVKALQSENESLKSKAAKDALGDVMNQVEEVSGVKLLATSVSGVDMNGLRDLGDQLKEKLGEGVIVLASDCDGKVNLVAMATEEAMGKGAHAGNLIKGIAAKVGGGGGGRPNMAQAGGKNPAGIKDALTEAKTVLAQQLA
;
A
#
# COMPACT_ATOMS: atom_id res chain seq x y z
N MET A 1 34.40 -33.52 5.21
CA MET A 1 33.07 -33.25 4.68
C MET A 1 33.20 -32.34 3.45
N LYS A 2 32.58 -32.67 2.33
CA LYS A 2 32.54 -31.80 1.17
C LYS A 2 31.67 -30.58 1.54
N LYS A 3 32.11 -29.38 1.16
CA LYS A 3 31.31 -28.16 1.34
C LYS A 3 30.50 -27.91 0.07
N TYR A 4 29.17 -27.85 0.20
CA TYR A 4 28.26 -27.56 -0.89
C TYR A 4 27.62 -26.17 -0.68
N GLY A 5 27.45 -25.42 -1.76
CA GLY A 5 26.71 -24.17 -1.75
C GLY A 5 25.20 -24.38 -1.64
N VAL A 6 24.47 -23.34 -1.27
CA VAL A 6 22.99 -23.37 -1.15
C VAL A 6 22.33 -23.83 -2.46
N ASN A 7 22.81 -23.34 -3.60
CA ASN A 7 22.26 -23.71 -4.92
C ASN A 7 22.57 -25.18 -5.27
N ASP A 8 23.74 -25.72 -4.88
CA ASP A 8 24.06 -27.12 -5.05
C ASP A 8 23.15 -28.02 -4.20
N LEU A 9 22.95 -27.66 -2.93
CA LEU A 9 22.08 -28.43 -2.00
C LEU A 9 20.65 -28.48 -2.51
N ARG A 10 20.10 -27.36 -3.00
CA ARG A 10 18.77 -27.30 -3.61
C ARG A 10 18.66 -28.26 -4.79
N ARG A 11 19.61 -28.21 -5.72
CA ARG A 11 19.66 -29.07 -6.91
C ARG A 11 19.81 -30.55 -6.53
N MET A 12 20.75 -30.88 -5.64
CA MET A 12 21.00 -32.28 -5.20
C MET A 12 19.78 -32.90 -4.54
N TYR A 13 19.01 -32.12 -3.75
CA TYR A 13 17.78 -32.60 -3.13
C TYR A 13 16.70 -32.91 -4.17
N LEU A 14 16.45 -32.01 -5.09
CA LEU A 14 15.43 -32.19 -6.14
C LEU A 14 15.80 -33.39 -7.04
N GLU A 15 17.06 -33.48 -7.51
CA GLU A 15 17.56 -34.59 -8.32
C GLU A 15 17.49 -35.96 -7.59
N PHE A 16 17.77 -35.98 -6.28
CA PHE A 16 17.62 -37.17 -5.47
C PHE A 16 16.18 -37.68 -5.45
N PHE A 17 15.20 -36.79 -5.18
CA PHE A 17 13.81 -37.20 -5.15
C PHE A 17 13.22 -37.45 -6.54
N GLU A 18 13.70 -36.79 -7.60
CA GLU A 18 13.40 -37.23 -8.96
C GLU A 18 13.84 -38.63 -9.25
N SER A 19 15.03 -39.06 -8.74
CA SER A 19 15.51 -40.43 -8.85
C SER A 19 14.63 -41.47 -8.11
N LYS A 20 13.87 -40.99 -7.10
CA LYS A 20 12.86 -41.79 -6.38
C LYS A 20 11.45 -41.70 -7.01
N GLY A 21 11.33 -41.09 -8.21
CA GLY A 21 10.10 -41.02 -8.98
C GLY A 21 9.20 -39.81 -8.66
N HIS A 22 9.69 -38.81 -7.91
CA HIS A 22 8.95 -37.61 -7.65
C HIS A 22 8.95 -36.67 -8.86
N LEU A 23 7.91 -35.88 -9.00
CA LEU A 23 7.85 -34.73 -9.91
C LEU A 23 8.43 -33.52 -9.20
N ALA A 24 9.54 -32.99 -9.68
CA ALA A 24 10.04 -31.71 -9.18
C ALA A 24 9.16 -30.58 -9.70
N MET A 25 8.48 -29.88 -8.78
CA MET A 25 7.64 -28.74 -9.08
C MET A 25 8.38 -27.43 -8.72
N LYS A 26 8.14 -26.39 -9.52
CA LYS A 26 8.63 -25.04 -9.20
C LYS A 26 8.03 -24.56 -7.88
N SER A 27 8.76 -23.69 -7.17
CA SER A 27 8.22 -23.01 -6.02
C SER A 27 6.95 -22.22 -6.38
N PHE A 28 5.94 -22.37 -5.55
CA PHE A 28 4.73 -21.56 -5.66
C PHE A 28 5.00 -20.11 -5.21
N SER A 29 4.10 -19.20 -5.58
CA SER A 29 4.13 -17.82 -5.10
C SER A 29 3.99 -17.79 -3.57
N LEU A 30 4.61 -16.78 -2.94
CA LEU A 30 4.40 -16.47 -1.51
C LEU A 30 2.96 -16.03 -1.20
N VAL A 31 2.20 -15.63 -2.24
CA VAL A 31 0.79 -15.28 -2.13
C VAL A 31 -0.06 -16.55 -2.21
N PRO A 32 -0.77 -16.94 -1.12
CA PRO A 32 -1.62 -18.12 -1.13
C PRO A 32 -2.72 -18.02 -2.19
N HIS A 33 -2.94 -19.11 -2.94
CA HIS A 33 -4.08 -19.25 -3.83
C HIS A 33 -5.19 -19.99 -3.10
N ASN A 34 -6.40 -19.43 -3.08
CA ASN A 34 -7.62 -20.04 -2.50
C ASN A 34 -7.55 -20.41 -1.01
N ASP A 35 -6.57 -19.94 -0.26
CA ASP A 35 -6.48 -20.13 1.19
C ASP A 35 -6.48 -18.78 1.91
N ASN A 36 -7.64 -18.40 2.46
CA ASN A 36 -7.80 -17.18 3.22
C ASN A 36 -7.32 -17.29 4.68
N SER A 37 -6.94 -18.49 5.13
CA SER A 37 -6.40 -18.71 6.47
C SER A 37 -4.94 -18.26 6.59
N LEU A 38 -4.22 -18.18 5.47
CA LEU A 38 -2.81 -17.79 5.41
C LEU A 38 -2.64 -16.42 4.77
N LEU A 39 -1.89 -15.56 5.44
CA LEU A 39 -1.49 -14.27 4.87
C LEU A 39 -0.41 -14.44 3.79
N LEU A 40 0.56 -15.29 4.07
CA LEU A 40 1.70 -15.65 3.22
C LEU A 40 1.97 -17.14 3.34
N ILE A 41 2.54 -17.75 2.31
CA ILE A 41 2.97 -19.14 2.37
C ILE A 41 4.11 -19.28 3.39
N ASN A 42 3.91 -20.13 4.39
CA ASN A 42 4.77 -20.31 5.54
C ASN A 42 5.33 -21.75 5.70
N ALA A 43 4.92 -22.67 4.83
CA ALA A 43 5.36 -24.07 4.84
C ALA A 43 5.31 -24.67 3.43
N GLY A 44 6.10 -25.71 3.20
CA GLY A 44 6.19 -26.40 1.90
C GLY A 44 4.87 -27.04 1.47
N MET A 45 4.09 -27.55 2.42
CA MET A 45 2.81 -28.22 2.15
C MET A 45 1.66 -27.24 1.89
N ALA A 46 1.76 -25.98 2.33
CA ALA A 46 0.65 -25.02 2.29
C ALA A 46 0.02 -24.89 0.89
N PRO A 47 0.79 -24.71 -0.21
CA PRO A 47 0.19 -24.65 -1.55
C PRO A 47 -0.30 -26.01 -2.07
N LEU A 48 0.07 -27.13 -1.41
CA LEU A 48 -0.31 -28.49 -1.81
C LEU A 48 -1.48 -29.05 -0.97
N LYS A 49 -2.01 -28.27 -0.02
CA LYS A 49 -3.10 -28.66 0.88
C LYS A 49 -4.31 -29.31 0.18
N PRO A 50 -4.78 -28.84 -1.01
CA PRO A 50 -5.87 -29.50 -1.72
C PRO A 50 -5.59 -30.95 -2.13
N TYR A 51 -4.33 -31.32 -2.35
CA TYR A 51 -3.93 -32.70 -2.68
C TYR A 51 -3.96 -33.61 -1.45
N PHE A 52 -3.62 -33.08 -0.26
CA PHE A 52 -3.69 -33.83 1.00
C PHE A 52 -5.12 -34.14 1.40
N THR A 53 -6.03 -33.23 1.15
CA THR A 53 -7.47 -33.40 1.48
C THR A 53 -8.26 -34.11 0.39
N GLY A 54 -7.65 -34.42 -0.76
CA GLY A 54 -8.32 -35.04 -1.91
C GLY A 54 -9.28 -34.11 -2.66
N GLN A 55 -9.24 -32.81 -2.38
CA GLN A 55 -10.04 -31.81 -3.12
C GLN A 55 -9.57 -31.65 -4.57
N GLU A 56 -8.28 -31.82 -4.81
CA GLU A 56 -7.69 -31.81 -6.14
C GLU A 56 -6.83 -33.07 -6.36
N ILE A 57 -6.74 -33.50 -7.62
CA ILE A 57 -5.88 -34.62 -8.01
C ILE A 57 -4.47 -34.07 -8.26
N PRO A 58 -3.42 -34.59 -7.55
CA PRO A 58 -2.08 -34.12 -7.79
C PRO A 58 -1.58 -34.51 -9.19
N PRO A 59 -0.69 -33.72 -9.82
CA PRO A 59 -0.14 -34.02 -11.14
C PRO A 59 0.67 -35.32 -11.13
N ARG A 60 1.19 -35.71 -9.97
CA ARG A 60 1.80 -37.02 -9.67
C ARG A 60 1.64 -37.31 -8.18
N ARG A 61 1.49 -38.57 -7.78
CA ARG A 61 1.35 -38.91 -6.37
C ARG A 61 2.61 -38.66 -5.53
N ARG A 62 3.77 -38.52 -6.18
CA ARG A 62 5.06 -38.12 -5.58
C ARG A 62 5.49 -36.79 -6.13
N VAL A 63 5.64 -35.82 -5.28
CA VAL A 63 6.05 -34.46 -5.63
C VAL A 63 7.23 -34.05 -4.75
N THR A 64 8.15 -33.28 -5.30
CA THR A 64 9.21 -32.62 -4.52
C THR A 64 9.28 -31.13 -4.90
N THR A 65 9.56 -30.28 -3.92
CA THR A 65 9.68 -28.83 -4.12
C THR A 65 10.81 -28.24 -3.30
N CYS A 66 11.31 -27.08 -3.73
CA CYS A 66 11.99 -26.13 -2.88
C CYS A 66 11.11 -24.91 -2.76
N GLN A 67 10.31 -24.82 -1.69
CA GLN A 67 9.28 -23.81 -1.54
C GLN A 67 9.75 -22.56 -0.80
N LYS A 68 9.54 -21.40 -1.40
CA LYS A 68 9.69 -20.09 -0.73
C LYS A 68 8.71 -19.97 0.42
N CYS A 69 9.19 -19.59 1.60
CA CYS A 69 8.35 -19.42 2.80
C CYS A 69 8.66 -18.11 3.50
N ILE A 70 7.62 -17.50 4.07
CA ILE A 70 7.73 -16.33 4.95
C ILE A 70 7.08 -16.63 6.29
N ARG A 71 7.84 -16.42 7.38
CA ARG A 71 7.36 -16.46 8.77
C ARG A 71 7.74 -15.17 9.47
N THR A 72 6.76 -14.49 10.04
CA THR A 72 6.96 -13.20 10.73
C THR A 72 6.71 -13.27 12.24
N GLY A 73 6.31 -14.43 12.76
CA GLY A 73 6.12 -14.63 14.20
C GLY A 73 7.39 -14.34 15.01
N ASP A 74 8.54 -14.72 14.47
CA ASP A 74 9.85 -14.60 15.13
C ASP A 74 10.66 -13.39 14.68
N ILE A 75 10.04 -12.38 14.05
CA ILE A 75 10.76 -11.24 13.47
C ILE A 75 11.65 -10.50 14.49
N GLU A 76 11.27 -10.51 15.76
CA GLU A 76 12.03 -9.88 16.84
C GLU A 76 13.31 -10.67 17.20
N ASN A 77 13.39 -11.93 16.84
CA ASN A 77 14.55 -12.79 17.05
C ASN A 77 15.56 -12.74 15.89
N VAL A 78 15.15 -12.18 14.74
CA VAL A 78 16.01 -12.03 13.58
C VAL A 78 17.18 -11.10 13.88
N GLY A 79 18.37 -11.55 13.55
CA GLY A 79 19.63 -10.86 13.84
C GLY A 79 20.19 -11.10 15.25
N LYS A 80 19.35 -11.49 16.22
CA LYS A 80 19.75 -11.77 17.62
C LYS A 80 20.15 -13.24 17.81
N THR A 81 19.59 -14.15 17.05
CA THR A 81 19.88 -15.59 17.12
C THR A 81 20.61 -16.07 15.87
N ALA A 82 21.19 -17.26 15.93
CA ALA A 82 21.97 -17.85 14.83
C ALA A 82 21.09 -18.52 13.75
N ARG A 83 19.78 -18.70 13.97
CA ARG A 83 18.93 -19.60 13.18
C ARG A 83 17.60 -19.01 12.71
N HIS A 84 17.14 -17.85 13.22
CA HIS A 84 15.85 -17.26 12.85
C HIS A 84 15.96 -16.38 11.60
N LEU A 85 15.07 -16.64 10.66
CA LEU A 85 14.92 -15.93 9.39
C LEU A 85 13.44 -15.63 9.15
N THR A 86 13.13 -14.50 8.50
CA THR A 86 11.76 -14.22 8.02
C THR A 86 11.49 -14.91 6.69
N PHE A 87 12.45 -14.93 5.77
CA PHE A 87 12.38 -15.70 4.53
C PHE A 87 13.32 -16.89 4.61
N PHE A 88 12.82 -18.05 4.22
CA PHE A 88 13.63 -19.26 4.09
C PHE A 88 13.08 -20.15 2.99
N GLU A 89 13.91 -21.08 2.53
CA GLU A 89 13.55 -22.08 1.55
C GLU A 89 13.32 -23.43 2.24
N MET A 90 12.14 -24.02 2.01
CA MET A 90 11.77 -25.32 2.54
C MET A 90 11.84 -26.37 1.45
N LEU A 91 12.81 -27.28 1.55
CA LEU A 91 12.89 -28.49 0.76
C LEU A 91 11.85 -29.48 1.27
N GLY A 92 11.04 -30.03 0.36
CA GLY A 92 9.99 -30.96 0.72
C GLY A 92 9.82 -32.09 -0.29
N ASN A 93 9.56 -33.31 0.20
CA ASN A 93 9.09 -34.43 -0.59
C ASN A 93 7.75 -34.90 -0.04
N PHE A 94 6.80 -35.08 -0.94
CA PHE A 94 5.39 -35.30 -0.62
C PHE A 94 4.89 -36.57 -1.26
N SER A 95 4.06 -37.32 -0.51
CA SER A 95 3.37 -38.53 -1.00
C SER A 95 1.85 -38.35 -0.78
N PHE A 96 1.09 -38.54 -1.83
CA PHE A 96 -0.37 -38.48 -1.80
C PHE A 96 -0.92 -39.88 -1.97
N GLY A 97 -0.91 -40.67 -0.85
CA GLY A 97 -1.39 -42.05 -0.84
C GLY A 97 -0.54 -43.03 -1.65
N ASP A 98 0.75 -42.80 -1.77
CA ASP A 98 1.68 -43.68 -2.49
C ASP A 98 2.63 -44.39 -1.52
N TYR A 99 3.63 -43.71 -0.98
CA TYR A 99 4.53 -44.23 0.06
C TYR A 99 4.27 -43.61 1.42
N PHE A 100 4.79 -44.21 2.49
CA PHE A 100 4.57 -43.73 3.84
C PHE A 100 5.85 -43.75 4.68
N LYS A 101 5.80 -44.08 5.97
CA LYS A 101 6.90 -43.97 6.94
C LYS A 101 8.18 -44.70 6.53
N HIS A 102 8.09 -45.93 6.00
CA HIS A 102 9.25 -46.75 5.64
C HIS A 102 10.14 -46.04 4.63
N GLU A 103 9.58 -45.61 3.53
CA GLU A 103 10.33 -44.91 2.48
C GLU A 103 10.75 -43.50 2.92
N ALA A 104 9.88 -42.73 3.59
CA ALA A 104 10.21 -41.38 4.02
C ALA A 104 11.41 -41.37 4.97
N ILE A 105 11.43 -42.22 5.97
CA ILE A 105 12.52 -42.35 6.93
C ILE A 105 13.80 -42.87 6.25
N ALA A 106 13.67 -43.92 5.44
CA ALA A 106 14.82 -44.50 4.75
C ALA A 106 15.48 -43.52 3.77
N TRP A 107 14.66 -42.75 3.00
CA TRP A 107 15.19 -41.79 2.02
C TRP A 107 15.77 -40.54 2.67
N SER A 108 15.19 -40.05 3.76
CA SER A 108 15.76 -38.91 4.49
C SER A 108 17.15 -39.29 5.05
N TRP A 109 17.29 -40.50 5.61
CA TRP A 109 18.59 -41.02 6.10
C TRP A 109 19.58 -41.25 4.96
N GLU A 110 19.12 -41.82 3.84
CA GLU A 110 19.95 -42.07 2.66
C GLU A 110 20.49 -40.76 2.10
N PHE A 111 19.64 -39.74 1.98
CA PHE A 111 20.06 -38.41 1.49
C PHE A 111 21.15 -37.80 2.38
N LEU A 112 20.92 -37.78 3.68
CA LEU A 112 21.85 -37.16 4.62
C LEU A 112 23.18 -37.94 4.70
N THR A 113 23.13 -39.30 4.75
CA THR A 113 24.32 -40.10 5.04
C THR A 113 25.08 -40.57 3.79
N LYS A 114 24.37 -40.78 2.65
CA LYS A 114 25.01 -41.31 1.43
C LYS A 114 25.21 -40.26 0.35
N VAL A 115 24.26 -39.27 0.23
CA VAL A 115 24.37 -38.23 -0.79
C VAL A 115 25.18 -37.05 -0.25
N LEU A 116 24.86 -36.59 0.95
CA LEU A 116 25.58 -35.48 1.58
C LEU A 116 26.80 -35.93 2.40
N GLU A 117 26.94 -37.23 2.64
CA GLU A 117 28.06 -37.80 3.39
C GLU A 117 28.19 -37.24 4.82
N LEU A 118 27.05 -36.90 5.46
CA LEU A 118 27.04 -36.50 6.87
C LEU A 118 27.38 -37.73 7.75
N ASP A 119 28.12 -37.47 8.84
CA ASP A 119 28.50 -38.50 9.80
C ASP A 119 27.26 -38.99 10.56
N PRO A 120 26.87 -40.29 10.43
CA PRO A 120 25.72 -40.84 11.12
C PRO A 120 25.84 -40.76 12.66
N GLU A 121 27.08 -40.69 13.19
CA GLU A 121 27.29 -40.54 14.63
C GLU A 121 26.83 -39.20 15.17
N ARG A 122 26.68 -38.17 14.31
CA ARG A 122 26.21 -36.84 14.66
C ARG A 122 24.73 -36.61 14.35
N LEU A 123 24.01 -37.62 13.84
CA LEU A 123 22.59 -37.53 13.54
C LEU A 123 21.76 -38.21 14.65
N TYR A 124 20.76 -37.47 15.13
CA TYR A 124 19.89 -37.86 16.24
C TYR A 124 18.42 -37.73 15.81
N PRO A 125 17.74 -38.85 15.51
CA PRO A 125 16.30 -38.81 15.25
C PRO A 125 15.49 -38.55 16.51
N SER A 126 14.34 -37.90 16.32
CA SER A 126 13.28 -37.84 17.32
C SER A 126 11.98 -38.41 16.75
N ILE A 127 11.08 -38.82 17.61
CA ILE A 127 9.78 -39.36 17.24
C ILE A 127 8.69 -38.89 18.22
N TYR A 128 7.44 -38.90 17.77
CA TYR A 128 6.31 -38.86 18.69
C TYR A 128 6.34 -40.09 19.60
N GLY A 129 6.25 -39.89 20.91
CA GLY A 129 6.55 -40.93 21.90
C GLY A 129 5.71 -42.19 21.80
N GLU A 130 4.50 -42.11 21.23
CA GLU A 130 3.60 -43.23 21.00
C GLU A 130 3.71 -43.85 19.60
N ASP A 131 4.58 -43.33 18.72
CA ASP A 131 4.78 -43.88 17.35
C ASP A 131 5.81 -45.00 17.34
N GLU A 132 5.37 -46.19 17.77
CA GLU A 132 6.24 -47.40 17.82
C GLU A 132 6.64 -47.87 16.41
N GLU A 133 5.81 -47.62 15.38
CA GLU A 133 6.16 -47.97 13.98
C GLU A 133 7.37 -47.16 13.52
N ALA A 134 7.42 -45.87 13.76
CA ALA A 134 8.57 -45.05 13.44
C ALA A 134 9.81 -45.45 14.23
N PHE A 135 9.67 -45.83 15.52
CA PHE A 135 10.75 -46.35 16.33
C PHE A 135 11.33 -47.66 15.78
N GLU A 136 10.48 -48.59 15.36
CA GLU A 136 10.91 -49.86 14.76
C GLU A 136 11.62 -49.64 13.43
N ILE A 137 11.14 -48.76 12.58
CA ILE A 137 11.79 -48.42 11.30
C ILE A 137 13.19 -47.87 11.56
N TRP A 138 13.33 -46.88 12.45
CA TRP A 138 14.64 -46.33 12.79
C TRP A 138 15.62 -47.34 13.32
N THR A 139 15.17 -48.23 14.23
CA THR A 139 16.06 -49.17 14.90
C THR A 139 16.34 -50.44 14.10
N LYS A 140 15.31 -51.00 13.44
CA LYS A 140 15.44 -52.35 12.77
C LYS A 140 15.79 -52.22 11.28
N GLU A 141 15.28 -51.17 10.58
CA GLU A 141 15.48 -51.04 9.13
C GLU A 141 16.66 -50.11 8.81
N VAL A 142 16.68 -48.93 9.44
CA VAL A 142 17.74 -47.94 9.26
C VAL A 142 18.99 -48.32 10.10
N GLY A 143 18.79 -48.93 11.25
CA GLY A 143 19.87 -49.37 12.12
C GLY A 143 20.44 -48.31 13.07
N VAL A 144 19.67 -47.28 13.37
CA VAL A 144 20.05 -46.26 14.37
C VAL A 144 19.94 -46.87 15.77
N PRO A 145 20.98 -46.71 16.64
CA PRO A 145 20.91 -47.17 18.01
C PRO A 145 19.75 -46.52 18.77
N ALA A 146 19.01 -47.33 19.56
CA ALA A 146 17.83 -46.91 20.28
C ALA A 146 18.08 -45.71 21.22
N GLU A 147 19.27 -45.62 21.79
CA GLU A 147 19.71 -44.55 22.70
C GLU A 147 19.93 -43.21 22.00
N LYS A 148 20.02 -43.20 20.67
CA LYS A 148 20.10 -41.96 19.88
C LYS A 148 18.74 -41.40 19.51
N ILE A 149 17.64 -42.13 19.74
CA ILE A 149 16.29 -41.74 19.38
C ILE A 149 15.62 -41.05 20.57
N THR A 150 15.24 -39.78 20.39
CA THR A 150 14.53 -39.04 21.41
C THR A 150 13.04 -39.20 21.21
N ARG A 151 12.30 -39.49 22.30
CA ARG A 151 10.83 -39.57 22.29
C ARG A 151 10.22 -38.34 22.91
N PHE A 152 9.41 -37.60 22.19
CA PHE A 152 8.64 -36.47 22.68
C PHE A 152 7.17 -36.86 22.91
N TYR A 153 6.66 -36.51 24.06
CA TYR A 153 5.28 -36.79 24.45
C TYR A 153 4.51 -35.46 24.53
N ARG A 154 3.17 -35.54 24.42
CA ARG A 154 2.35 -34.35 24.62
C ARG A 154 2.52 -33.80 26.05
N ASP A 155 2.65 -32.50 26.13
CA ASP A 155 2.64 -31.80 27.41
C ASP A 155 1.26 -31.96 28.08
N PRO A 156 1.19 -32.43 29.32
CA PRO A 156 -0.08 -32.70 30.00
C PRO A 156 -0.92 -31.44 30.27
N GLU A 157 -0.29 -30.27 30.35
CA GLU A 157 -0.97 -29.00 30.68
C GLU A 157 -1.41 -28.25 29.42
N THR A 158 -0.56 -28.21 28.38
CA THR A 158 -0.82 -27.48 27.14
C THR A 158 -1.42 -28.35 26.04
N GLY A 159 -1.16 -29.68 26.08
CA GLY A 159 -1.52 -30.61 25.02
C GLY A 159 -0.58 -30.55 23.80
N GLU A 160 0.40 -29.65 23.80
CA GLU A 160 1.35 -29.50 22.70
C GLU A 160 2.41 -30.61 22.68
N CYS A 161 2.96 -30.90 21.50
CA CYS A 161 4.05 -31.84 21.32
C CYS A 161 4.90 -31.48 20.10
N ASP A 162 6.22 -31.38 20.27
CA ASP A 162 7.16 -31.08 19.18
C ASP A 162 7.08 -32.08 18.01
N ASN A 163 6.86 -33.38 18.30
CA ASN A 163 6.77 -34.41 17.27
C ASN A 163 5.33 -34.81 16.90
N PHE A 164 4.37 -33.90 17.04
CA PHE A 164 3.02 -34.05 16.48
C PHE A 164 2.64 -32.75 15.77
N TRP A 165 2.59 -32.79 14.44
CA TRP A 165 2.31 -31.61 13.64
C TRP A 165 0.79 -31.42 13.47
N GLU A 166 0.30 -30.29 13.92
CA GLU A 166 -1.08 -29.84 13.75
C GLU A 166 -1.15 -28.32 13.65
N HIS A 167 -2.10 -27.81 12.86
CA HIS A 167 -2.32 -26.37 12.73
C HIS A 167 -3.81 -26.08 12.54
N GLY A 168 -4.51 -25.90 13.65
CA GLY A 168 -5.96 -25.73 13.66
C GLY A 168 -6.69 -26.97 13.16
N ALA A 169 -7.80 -26.80 12.43
CA ALA A 169 -8.51 -27.89 11.77
C ALA A 169 -7.83 -28.23 10.43
N GLY A 170 -7.70 -29.54 10.15
CA GLY A 170 -7.11 -30.03 8.90
C GLY A 170 -6.19 -31.23 9.05
N PRO A 171 -5.50 -31.63 7.95
CA PRO A 171 -4.59 -32.76 7.95
C PRO A 171 -3.48 -32.60 8.98
N CYS A 172 -3.25 -33.61 9.81
CA CYS A 172 -2.26 -33.63 10.87
C CYS A 172 -1.73 -35.04 11.15
N GLY A 173 -0.70 -35.13 11.99
CA GLY A 173 -0.17 -36.45 12.39
C GLY A 173 1.14 -36.38 13.15
N PRO A 174 1.61 -37.54 13.65
CA PRO A 174 2.92 -37.65 14.28
C PRO A 174 4.02 -37.32 13.27
N CYS A 175 5.17 -36.88 13.79
CA CYS A 175 6.33 -36.63 12.95
C CYS A 175 7.61 -37.20 13.56
N SER A 176 8.61 -37.33 12.72
CA SER A 176 9.96 -37.71 13.10
C SER A 176 10.94 -36.69 12.55
N GLU A 177 11.69 -36.06 13.43
CA GLU A 177 12.69 -35.06 13.08
C GLU A 177 14.08 -35.64 13.13
N ILE A 178 15.02 -35.08 12.38
CA ILE A 178 16.43 -35.45 12.39
C ILE A 178 17.21 -34.21 12.82
N TYR A 179 17.94 -34.33 13.92
CA TYR A 179 18.83 -33.33 14.47
C TYR A 179 20.29 -33.66 14.16
N TYR A 180 21.07 -32.60 13.91
CA TYR A 180 22.51 -32.70 13.73
C TYR A 180 23.23 -32.11 14.93
N ASP A 181 24.09 -32.91 15.61
CA ASP A 181 24.93 -32.40 16.71
C ASP A 181 26.12 -31.62 16.14
N ARG A 182 26.08 -30.31 16.33
CA ARG A 182 27.12 -29.37 15.89
C ARG A 182 28.35 -29.37 16.82
N GLY A 183 28.22 -30.02 17.95
CA GLY A 183 29.29 -30.16 18.96
C GLY A 183 29.10 -29.22 20.18
N GLU A 184 29.84 -29.52 21.22
CA GLU A 184 29.69 -28.91 22.55
C GLU A 184 29.89 -27.38 22.55
N LYS A 185 30.66 -26.82 21.59
CA LYS A 185 30.89 -25.39 21.49
C LYS A 185 29.60 -24.56 21.24
N TYR A 186 28.56 -25.19 20.72
CA TYR A 186 27.28 -24.59 20.45
C TYR A 186 26.22 -24.91 21.53
N GLY A 187 26.59 -25.67 22.54
CA GLY A 187 25.70 -26.07 23.63
C GLY A 187 25.51 -24.97 24.68
N CYS A 188 24.47 -25.13 25.49
CA CYS A 188 24.17 -24.25 26.62
C CYS A 188 25.12 -24.43 27.81
N GLY A 189 26.05 -25.32 27.76
CA GLY A 189 26.98 -25.67 28.87
C GLY A 189 26.36 -26.53 29.98
N SER A 190 25.08 -26.90 29.89
CA SER A 190 24.42 -27.81 30.82
C SER A 190 24.86 -29.25 30.56
N PRO A 191 25.11 -30.08 31.59
CA PRO A 191 25.36 -31.50 31.48
C PRO A 191 24.15 -32.24 30.88
N ASP A 192 22.94 -31.69 30.98
CA ASP A 192 21.70 -32.27 30.45
C ASP A 192 21.38 -31.79 29.04
N CYS A 193 22.34 -31.15 28.35
CA CYS A 193 22.15 -30.68 26.97
C CYS A 193 21.89 -31.85 26.02
N LYS A 194 20.70 -31.94 25.46
CA LYS A 194 20.20 -33.01 24.59
C LYS A 194 19.31 -32.48 23.47
N VAL A 195 18.87 -33.36 22.58
CA VAL A 195 17.82 -33.03 21.56
C VAL A 195 16.59 -32.46 22.28
N GLY A 196 16.05 -31.36 21.73
CA GLY A 196 14.98 -30.57 22.36
C GLY A 196 15.48 -29.43 23.26
N CYS A 197 16.81 -29.25 23.43
CA CYS A 197 17.36 -28.08 24.08
C CYS A 197 17.29 -26.87 23.13
N GLU A 198 16.91 -25.71 23.64
CA GLU A 198 16.79 -24.47 22.84
C GLU A 198 18.15 -23.89 22.36
N CYS A 199 19.28 -24.49 22.78
CA CYS A 199 20.60 -24.06 22.31
C CYS A 199 20.87 -24.48 20.86
N ASP A 200 21.95 -23.95 20.28
CA ASP A 200 22.31 -24.18 18.86
C ASP A 200 23.13 -25.48 18.62
N ARG A 201 23.28 -26.37 19.64
CA ARG A 201 24.03 -27.61 19.50
C ARG A 201 23.33 -28.64 18.63
N PHE A 202 22.07 -28.96 18.99
CA PHE A 202 21.26 -29.94 18.24
C PHE A 202 20.35 -29.17 17.28
N MET A 203 20.80 -29.00 16.05
CA MET A 203 20.05 -28.30 15.03
C MET A 203 19.13 -29.25 14.28
N GLU A 204 17.81 -29.02 14.34
CA GLU A 204 16.84 -29.69 13.49
C GLU A 204 17.16 -29.41 12.02
N VAL A 205 17.40 -30.43 11.23
CA VAL A 205 17.69 -30.32 9.80
C VAL A 205 16.60 -30.90 8.92
N TRP A 206 15.77 -31.82 9.41
CA TRP A 206 14.68 -32.44 8.65
C TRP A 206 13.52 -32.82 9.54
N ASN A 207 12.30 -32.54 9.07
CA ASN A 207 11.09 -33.02 9.71
C ASN A 207 10.28 -33.89 8.71
N ASN A 208 9.99 -35.15 9.08
CA ASN A 208 9.10 -36.06 8.35
C ASN A 208 7.75 -36.11 9.05
N VAL A 209 6.72 -35.51 8.47
CA VAL A 209 5.34 -35.51 8.99
C VAL A 209 4.54 -36.65 8.35
N PHE A 210 3.97 -37.49 9.17
CA PHE A 210 3.15 -38.65 8.78
C PHE A 210 1.68 -38.27 8.86
N THR A 211 1.18 -37.56 7.83
CA THR A 211 -0.18 -37.04 7.80
C THR A 211 -1.18 -38.17 7.63
N GLN A 212 -1.78 -38.57 8.71
CA GLN A 212 -2.71 -39.71 8.77
C GLN A 212 -4.04 -39.39 9.44
N PHE A 213 -4.19 -38.19 10.02
CA PHE A 213 -5.42 -37.75 10.69
C PHE A 213 -5.94 -36.44 10.10
N GLU A 214 -7.24 -36.24 10.24
CA GLU A 214 -7.92 -34.96 10.10
C GLU A 214 -8.28 -34.48 11.51
N GLY A 215 -7.69 -33.37 11.91
CA GLY A 215 -7.95 -32.71 13.19
C GLY A 215 -9.12 -31.75 13.12
N ASP A 216 -9.95 -31.69 14.17
CA ASP A 216 -11.07 -30.78 14.29
C ASP A 216 -10.68 -29.40 14.88
N GLY A 217 -9.42 -29.21 15.19
CA GLY A 217 -8.87 -28.02 15.85
C GLY A 217 -9.29 -27.86 17.33
N LYS A 218 -9.87 -28.94 17.92
CA LYS A 218 -10.30 -28.99 19.33
C LYS A 218 -9.76 -30.21 20.07
N GLY A 219 -8.78 -30.90 19.47
CA GLY A 219 -8.15 -32.10 20.01
C GLY A 219 -8.84 -33.41 19.61
N GLY A 220 -9.81 -33.38 18.70
CA GLY A 220 -10.40 -34.57 18.10
C GLY A 220 -9.72 -34.91 16.77
N TYR A 221 -9.45 -36.23 16.54
CA TYR A 221 -8.77 -36.73 15.35
C TYR A 221 -9.59 -37.83 14.69
N THR A 222 -9.71 -37.76 13.35
CA THR A 222 -10.32 -38.83 12.53
C THR A 222 -9.27 -39.34 11.55
N GLU A 223 -9.15 -40.65 11.35
CA GLU A 223 -8.19 -41.17 10.35
C GLU A 223 -8.56 -40.71 8.94
N LEU A 224 -7.56 -40.20 8.20
CA LEU A 224 -7.70 -39.91 6.77
C LEU A 224 -7.88 -41.21 5.98
N SER A 225 -8.71 -41.17 4.96
CA SER A 225 -8.89 -42.27 4.02
C SER A 225 -7.59 -42.58 3.24
N GLN A 226 -6.68 -41.62 3.17
CA GLN A 226 -5.41 -41.67 2.47
C GLN A 226 -4.30 -41.18 3.41
N LYS A 227 -3.30 -42.04 3.65
CA LYS A 227 -2.10 -41.64 4.39
C LYS A 227 -1.14 -40.90 3.47
N ASN A 228 -0.62 -39.78 3.94
CA ASN A 228 0.24 -38.91 3.15
C ASN A 228 1.57 -38.66 3.87
N ILE A 229 2.57 -38.25 3.10
CA ILE A 229 3.84 -37.76 3.61
C ILE A 229 3.94 -36.27 3.28
N ASP A 230 4.26 -35.52 4.32
CA ASP A 230 4.70 -34.13 4.25
C ASP A 230 6.07 -34.04 4.89
N THR A 231 7.06 -33.48 4.18
CA THR A 231 8.37 -33.29 4.79
C THR A 231 8.83 -31.84 4.63
N GLY A 232 9.57 -31.37 5.62
CA GLY A 232 10.18 -30.05 5.61
C GLY A 232 11.63 -30.09 6.05
N MET A 233 12.53 -29.62 5.19
CA MET A 233 13.94 -29.42 5.50
C MET A 233 14.33 -27.97 5.17
N GLY A 234 14.75 -27.20 6.17
CA GLY A 234 15.24 -25.85 5.96
C GLY A 234 16.55 -25.84 5.18
N LEU A 235 16.54 -25.30 3.97
CA LEU A 235 17.73 -25.27 3.11
C LEU A 235 18.88 -24.50 3.77
N GLU A 236 18.60 -23.38 4.40
CA GLU A 236 19.60 -22.57 5.10
C GLU A 236 20.19 -23.29 6.31
N ARG A 237 19.38 -24.02 7.09
CA ARG A 237 19.87 -24.84 8.22
C ARG A 237 20.74 -25.99 7.72
N LEU A 238 20.35 -26.65 6.65
CA LEU A 238 21.18 -27.68 6.02
C LEU A 238 22.50 -27.09 5.53
N ALA A 239 22.48 -25.90 4.93
CA ALA A 239 23.68 -25.22 4.46
C ALA A 239 24.64 -24.87 5.62
N VAL A 240 24.11 -24.44 6.79
CA VAL A 240 24.93 -24.22 8.00
C VAL A 240 25.71 -25.46 8.36
N VAL A 241 25.07 -26.65 8.36
CA VAL A 241 25.71 -27.93 8.67
C VAL A 241 26.74 -28.29 7.60
N MET A 242 26.38 -28.17 6.33
CA MET A 242 27.25 -28.59 5.21
C MET A 242 28.45 -27.68 4.99
N GLN A 243 28.33 -26.40 5.29
CA GLN A 243 29.40 -25.41 5.17
C GLN A 243 30.23 -25.29 6.46
N ASP A 244 29.79 -25.94 7.56
CA ASP A 244 30.39 -25.85 8.90
C ASP A 244 30.63 -24.41 9.32
N VAL A 245 29.56 -23.62 9.38
CA VAL A 245 29.54 -22.19 9.76
C VAL A 245 28.71 -21.98 11.01
N ASP A 246 28.90 -20.83 11.67
CA ASP A 246 28.33 -20.58 13.01
C ASP A 246 26.84 -20.24 12.94
N SER A 247 26.39 -19.58 11.88
CA SER A 247 25.00 -19.14 11.74
C SER A 247 24.49 -19.20 10.31
N VAL A 248 23.16 -19.07 10.14
CA VAL A 248 22.53 -18.94 8.81
C VAL A 248 23.03 -17.70 8.04
N PHE A 249 23.53 -16.67 8.74
CA PHE A 249 24.08 -15.47 8.12
C PHE A 249 25.51 -15.65 7.58
N ASP A 250 26.12 -16.79 7.84
CA ASP A 250 27.49 -17.12 7.42
C ASP A 250 27.53 -18.10 6.24
N ILE A 251 26.37 -18.64 5.79
CA ILE A 251 26.28 -19.46 4.58
C ILE A 251 26.58 -18.62 3.33
N ASP A 252 27.04 -19.23 2.27
CA ASP A 252 27.55 -18.58 1.05
C ASP A 252 26.65 -17.45 0.53
N THR A 253 25.38 -17.71 0.27
CA THR A 253 24.42 -16.72 -0.28
C THR A 253 24.13 -15.57 0.69
N MET A 254 23.97 -15.87 1.99
CA MET A 254 23.74 -14.85 3.00
C MET A 254 24.99 -14.02 3.28
N LYS A 255 26.15 -14.69 3.29
CA LYS A 255 27.43 -14.03 3.44
C LYS A 255 27.68 -12.99 2.35
N ALA A 256 27.34 -13.29 1.10
CA ALA A 256 27.48 -12.33 -0.02
C ALA A 256 26.69 -11.04 0.23
N ILE A 257 25.44 -11.16 0.72
CA ILE A 257 24.59 -10.02 1.07
C ILE A 257 25.18 -9.24 2.27
N ARG A 258 25.56 -9.96 3.32
CA ARG A 258 26.20 -9.40 4.52
C ARG A 258 27.47 -8.63 4.19
N ASP A 259 28.35 -9.21 3.38
CA ASP A 259 29.62 -8.60 2.97
C ASP A 259 29.34 -7.32 2.15
N LYS A 260 28.27 -7.28 1.34
CA LYS A 260 27.84 -6.07 0.63
C LYS A 260 27.32 -4.99 1.56
N ILE A 261 26.63 -5.35 2.65
CA ILE A 261 26.22 -4.40 3.69
C ILE A 261 27.47 -3.81 4.38
N CYS A 262 28.43 -4.64 4.72
CA CYS A 262 29.70 -4.19 5.28
C CYS A 262 30.46 -3.22 4.36
N GLU A 263 30.48 -3.51 3.05
CA GLU A 263 31.08 -2.62 2.03
C GLU A 263 30.38 -1.25 2.02
N LEU A 264 29.04 -1.23 2.02
CA LEU A 264 28.26 -0.01 1.94
C LEU A 264 28.32 0.84 3.22
N SER A 265 28.42 0.20 4.38
CA SER A 265 28.45 0.86 5.70
C SER A 265 29.85 1.22 6.16
N GLY A 266 30.89 0.61 5.58
CA GLY A 266 32.25 0.69 6.09
C GLY A 266 32.47 -0.04 7.42
N LYS A 267 31.49 -0.84 7.89
CA LYS A 267 31.57 -1.62 9.12
C LYS A 267 32.18 -3.00 8.87
N THR A 268 32.77 -3.57 9.92
CA THR A 268 33.31 -4.93 9.87
C THR A 268 32.47 -5.84 10.74
N TYR A 269 31.97 -6.93 10.17
CA TYR A 269 31.16 -7.93 10.90
C TYR A 269 31.97 -8.60 12.00
N GLN A 270 31.35 -8.87 13.16
CA GLN A 270 31.92 -9.43 14.40
C GLN A 270 32.86 -8.47 15.14
N GLN A 271 32.77 -7.17 14.93
CA GLN A 271 33.52 -6.17 15.73
C GLN A 271 32.65 -5.47 16.79
N ASP A 272 31.38 -5.25 16.49
CA ASP A 272 30.40 -4.62 17.40
C ASP A 272 29.10 -5.39 17.39
N ALA A 273 28.60 -5.76 18.56
CA ALA A 273 27.41 -6.61 18.68
C ALA A 273 26.12 -5.94 18.18
N LEU A 274 25.98 -4.62 18.28
CA LEU A 274 24.82 -3.88 17.78
C LEU A 274 24.86 -3.71 16.27
N ASP A 275 26.06 -3.43 15.73
CA ASP A 275 26.29 -3.39 14.29
C ASP A 275 25.99 -4.77 13.69
N ASP A 276 26.40 -5.87 14.33
CA ASP A 276 26.16 -7.23 13.88
C ASP A 276 24.67 -7.57 13.83
N VAL A 277 23.88 -7.17 14.82
CA VAL A 277 22.42 -7.33 14.79
C VAL A 277 21.82 -6.59 13.60
N SER A 278 22.24 -5.35 13.38
CA SER A 278 21.76 -4.55 12.24
C SER A 278 22.14 -5.16 10.89
N ILE A 279 23.38 -5.65 10.75
CA ILE A 279 23.86 -6.31 9.54
C ILE A 279 23.07 -7.58 9.23
N ARG A 280 22.85 -8.43 10.24
CA ARG A 280 22.06 -9.67 10.09
C ARG A 280 20.60 -9.38 9.75
N LEU A 281 19.98 -8.43 10.43
CA LEU A 281 18.61 -8.03 10.20
C LEU A 281 18.41 -7.51 8.76
N ILE A 282 19.29 -6.63 8.29
CA ILE A 282 19.23 -6.14 6.90
C ILE A 282 19.43 -7.31 5.92
N THR A 283 20.35 -8.24 6.20
CA THR A 283 20.60 -9.41 5.35
C THR A 283 19.34 -10.25 5.17
N ASP A 284 18.63 -10.54 6.24
CA ASP A 284 17.36 -11.29 6.19
C ASP A 284 16.28 -10.49 5.47
N HIS A 285 16.07 -9.25 5.88
CA HIS A 285 14.95 -8.46 5.39
C HIS A 285 15.07 -8.12 3.91
N ILE A 286 16.28 -7.83 3.41
CA ILE A 286 16.44 -7.55 1.98
C ILE A 286 16.16 -8.77 1.11
N ARG A 287 16.51 -9.97 1.59
CA ARG A 287 16.15 -11.23 0.93
C ARG A 287 14.63 -11.40 0.90
N SER A 288 13.99 -11.24 2.04
CA SER A 288 12.53 -11.33 2.20
C SER A 288 11.79 -10.39 1.25
N VAL A 289 12.13 -9.09 1.26
CA VAL A 289 11.41 -8.09 0.46
C VAL A 289 11.66 -8.25 -1.04
N THR A 290 12.84 -8.70 -1.44
CA THR A 290 13.16 -8.99 -2.85
C THR A 290 12.22 -10.07 -3.40
N PHE A 291 12.06 -11.19 -2.68
CA PHE A 291 11.16 -12.27 -3.09
C PHE A 291 9.68 -11.88 -3.00
N MET A 292 9.28 -11.15 -1.96
CA MET A 292 7.89 -10.68 -1.82
C MET A 292 7.48 -9.77 -2.99
N VAL A 293 8.34 -8.81 -3.37
CA VAL A 293 8.07 -7.91 -4.50
C VAL A 293 8.06 -8.69 -5.81
N SER A 294 8.98 -9.64 -6.02
CA SER A 294 8.97 -10.52 -7.20
C SER A 294 7.66 -11.29 -7.35
N ASP A 295 7.04 -11.69 -6.25
CA ASP A 295 5.76 -12.39 -6.24
C ASP A 295 4.54 -11.44 -6.31
N GLY A 296 4.77 -10.14 -6.58
CA GLY A 296 3.73 -9.14 -6.85
C GLY A 296 3.14 -8.48 -5.60
N ILE A 297 3.75 -8.65 -4.43
CA ILE A 297 3.31 -7.97 -3.21
C ILE A 297 3.78 -6.52 -3.24
N MET A 298 2.86 -5.59 -2.98
CA MET A 298 3.14 -4.15 -2.96
C MET A 298 3.04 -3.58 -1.55
N PRO A 299 3.88 -2.60 -1.18
CA PRO A 299 3.80 -1.96 0.12
C PRO A 299 2.43 -1.30 0.34
N SER A 300 1.74 -1.66 1.43
CA SER A 300 0.44 -1.10 1.79
C SER A 300 0.31 -0.92 3.31
N ASN A 301 -0.84 -0.42 3.78
CA ASN A 301 -1.11 -0.23 5.21
C ASN A 301 -1.74 -1.46 5.88
N GLU A 302 -2.15 -2.46 5.12
CA GLU A 302 -2.86 -3.64 5.61
C GLU A 302 -2.37 -4.92 4.92
N GLY A 303 -2.61 -6.06 5.56
CA GLY A 303 -2.37 -7.37 4.99
C GLY A 303 -0.91 -7.63 4.62
N ARG A 304 -0.69 -8.32 3.50
CA ARG A 304 0.63 -8.71 2.99
C ARG A 304 1.54 -7.51 2.71
N GLY A 305 0.96 -6.44 2.17
CA GLY A 305 1.71 -5.23 1.86
C GLY A 305 2.19 -4.50 3.11
N TYR A 306 1.49 -4.62 4.24
CA TYR A 306 1.96 -4.11 5.52
C TYR A 306 3.21 -4.88 5.99
N VAL A 307 3.21 -6.21 5.87
CA VAL A 307 4.39 -7.03 6.21
C VAL A 307 5.58 -6.59 5.36
N LEU A 308 5.41 -6.47 4.04
CA LEU A 308 6.45 -5.99 3.14
C LEU A 308 6.96 -4.62 3.54
N ARG A 309 6.07 -3.67 3.79
CA ARG A 309 6.42 -2.30 4.22
C ARG A 309 7.18 -2.31 5.53
N ARG A 310 6.76 -3.11 6.50
CA ARG A 310 7.43 -3.27 7.80
C ARG A 310 8.88 -3.71 7.62
N LEU A 311 9.12 -4.76 6.81
CA LEU A 311 10.46 -5.28 6.56
C LEU A 311 11.37 -4.26 5.84
N ILE A 312 10.85 -3.56 4.81
CA ILE A 312 11.59 -2.50 4.10
C ILE A 312 12.00 -1.40 5.07
N ARG A 313 11.09 -0.92 5.91
CA ARG A 313 11.35 0.19 6.83
C ARG A 313 12.28 -0.19 7.96
N ARG A 314 12.19 -1.42 8.48
CA ARG A 314 13.16 -1.93 9.47
C ARG A 314 14.56 -2.00 8.85
N ALA A 315 14.71 -2.56 7.65
CA ALA A 315 16.00 -2.60 6.96
C ALA A 315 16.56 -1.20 6.70
N ALA A 316 15.75 -0.25 6.24
CA ALA A 316 16.16 1.13 6.00
C ALA A 316 16.62 1.83 7.29
N ARG A 317 15.90 1.66 8.42
CA ARG A 317 16.31 2.19 9.74
C ARG A 317 17.66 1.64 10.16
N HIS A 318 17.84 0.32 10.10
CA HIS A 318 19.09 -0.32 10.50
C HIS A 318 20.27 0.06 9.59
N GLY A 319 20.02 0.35 8.30
CA GLY A 319 21.02 0.93 7.42
C GLY A 319 21.49 2.30 7.90
N ARG A 320 20.59 3.15 8.37
CA ARG A 320 20.95 4.44 8.97
C ARG A 320 21.73 4.27 10.27
N LEU A 321 21.37 3.31 11.14
CA LEU A 321 22.13 2.99 12.34
C LEU A 321 23.56 2.57 12.01
N LEU A 322 23.78 1.87 10.90
CA LEU A 322 25.10 1.51 10.39
C LEU A 322 25.82 2.67 9.69
N GLY A 323 25.17 3.83 9.50
CA GLY A 323 25.74 5.00 8.82
C GLY A 323 25.70 4.93 7.31
N ILE A 324 24.82 4.12 6.70
CA ILE A 324 24.64 4.08 5.24
C ILE A 324 23.81 5.28 4.80
N ASP A 325 24.37 6.13 3.96
CA ASP A 325 23.71 7.31 3.42
C ASP A 325 22.98 6.99 2.10
N GLY A 326 21.83 7.65 1.92
CA GLY A 326 21.03 7.57 0.69
C GLY A 326 20.22 6.28 0.53
N LEU A 327 19.89 5.92 -0.72
CA LEU A 327 19.16 4.70 -1.06
C LEU A 327 20.14 3.54 -1.28
N PHE A 328 19.94 2.46 -0.58
CA PHE A 328 20.85 1.30 -0.63
C PHE A 328 20.13 -0.05 -0.81
N LEU A 329 18.83 -0.16 -0.51
CA LEU A 329 18.11 -1.43 -0.56
C LEU A 329 18.09 -2.04 -1.96
N ALA A 330 17.92 -1.24 -3.01
CA ALA A 330 17.98 -1.75 -4.38
C ALA A 330 19.36 -2.33 -4.73
N LYS A 331 20.45 -1.73 -4.21
CA LYS A 331 21.82 -2.25 -4.42
C LYS A 331 22.04 -3.59 -3.73
N LEU A 332 21.47 -3.77 -2.54
CA LEU A 332 21.51 -5.04 -1.82
C LEU A 332 20.61 -6.11 -2.49
N SER A 333 19.45 -5.70 -2.98
CA SER A 333 18.55 -6.58 -3.73
C SER A 333 19.21 -7.13 -5.00
N ASP A 334 20.09 -6.38 -5.66
CA ASP A 334 20.91 -6.87 -6.77
C ASP A 334 21.78 -8.06 -6.38
N THR A 335 22.39 -8.01 -5.20
CA THR A 335 23.15 -9.13 -4.65
C THR A 335 22.25 -10.35 -4.38
N VAL A 336 21.05 -10.13 -3.80
CA VAL A 336 20.07 -11.21 -3.57
C VAL A 336 19.68 -11.89 -4.88
N ILE A 337 19.39 -11.10 -5.91
CA ILE A 337 19.01 -11.60 -7.25
C ILE A 337 20.18 -12.43 -7.83
N HIS A 338 21.40 -11.90 -7.75
CA HIS A 338 22.59 -12.59 -8.26
C HIS A 338 22.79 -13.95 -7.62
N GLU A 339 22.66 -14.05 -6.30
CA GLU A 339 22.85 -15.28 -5.53
C GLU A 339 21.71 -16.29 -5.69
N SER A 340 20.51 -15.83 -6.08
CA SER A 340 19.29 -16.65 -6.10
C SER A 340 18.79 -17.00 -7.50
N LYS A 341 19.28 -16.37 -8.57
CA LYS A 341 18.77 -16.52 -9.96
C LYS A 341 18.80 -17.94 -10.51
N ASP A 342 19.71 -18.78 -10.04
CA ASP A 342 19.80 -20.18 -10.51
C ASP A 342 18.59 -21.01 -10.07
N GLY A 343 18.05 -20.71 -8.87
CA GLY A 343 16.82 -21.33 -8.38
C GLY A 343 15.55 -20.58 -8.78
N TYR A 344 15.67 -19.26 -9.01
CA TYR A 344 14.55 -18.33 -9.21
C TYR A 344 14.86 -17.32 -10.33
N PRO A 345 14.87 -17.77 -11.60
CA PRO A 345 15.22 -16.90 -12.74
C PRO A 345 14.28 -15.69 -12.91
N GLU A 346 13.04 -15.79 -12.42
CA GLU A 346 12.08 -14.70 -12.43
C GLU A 346 12.55 -13.45 -11.65
N LEU A 347 13.49 -13.58 -10.74
CA LEU A 347 14.08 -12.45 -10.04
C LEU A 347 14.86 -11.54 -10.99
N GLU A 348 15.62 -12.11 -11.91
CA GLU A 348 16.37 -11.35 -12.92
C GLU A 348 15.42 -10.68 -13.93
N GLU A 349 14.35 -11.39 -14.33
CA GLU A 349 13.33 -10.87 -15.25
C GLU A 349 12.60 -9.66 -14.66
N LYS A 350 12.37 -9.64 -13.34
CA LYS A 350 11.65 -8.58 -12.62
C LYS A 350 12.54 -7.57 -11.90
N LYS A 351 13.83 -7.60 -12.15
CA LYS A 351 14.85 -6.82 -11.45
C LYS A 351 14.54 -5.32 -11.38
N ASP A 352 14.24 -4.70 -12.52
CA ASP A 352 13.94 -3.27 -12.59
C ASP A 352 12.69 -2.90 -11.80
N PHE A 353 11.68 -3.77 -11.83
CA PHE A 353 10.47 -3.60 -11.04
C PHE A 353 10.75 -3.68 -9.54
N ILE A 354 11.51 -4.69 -9.10
CA ILE A 354 11.91 -4.86 -7.70
C ILE A 354 12.66 -3.62 -7.21
N PHE A 355 13.64 -3.15 -7.97
CA PHE A 355 14.44 -1.97 -7.61
C PHE A 355 13.58 -0.72 -7.48
N LYS A 356 12.64 -0.52 -8.40
CA LYS A 356 11.75 0.64 -8.39
C LYS A 356 10.86 0.65 -7.15
N VAL A 357 10.27 -0.50 -6.78
CA VAL A 357 9.42 -0.63 -5.58
C VAL A 357 10.20 -0.37 -4.31
N LEU A 358 11.38 -1.01 -4.16
CA LEU A 358 12.22 -0.85 -2.98
C LEU A 358 12.70 0.59 -2.83
N SER A 359 13.25 1.18 -3.90
CA SER A 359 13.77 2.55 -3.87
C SER A 359 12.69 3.58 -3.53
N GLN A 360 11.47 3.41 -4.05
CA GLN A 360 10.39 4.34 -3.77
C GLN A 360 9.88 4.27 -2.33
N GLU A 361 9.73 3.06 -1.77
CA GLU A 361 9.30 2.93 -0.37
C GLU A 361 10.40 3.40 0.58
N GLU A 362 11.67 3.12 0.28
CA GLU A 362 12.83 3.61 1.01
C GLU A 362 12.91 5.14 0.98
N GLU A 363 12.74 5.76 -0.20
CA GLU A 363 12.73 7.22 -0.35
C GLU A 363 11.58 7.88 0.43
N LYS A 364 10.37 7.31 0.33
CA LYS A 364 9.21 7.79 1.09
C LYS A 364 9.48 7.72 2.60
N PHE A 365 10.04 6.62 3.07
CA PHE A 365 10.36 6.44 4.48
C PHE A 365 11.47 7.38 4.92
N ASN A 366 12.52 7.56 4.13
CA ASN A 366 13.62 8.47 4.44
C ASN A 366 13.18 9.94 4.58
N LYS A 367 12.12 10.35 3.87
CA LYS A 367 11.52 11.69 4.03
C LYS A 367 10.79 11.88 5.35
N THR A 368 10.24 10.81 5.93
CA THR A 368 9.39 10.89 7.13
C THR A 368 10.09 10.42 8.39
N ILE A 369 11.14 9.59 8.28
CA ILE A 369 11.79 8.97 9.45
C ILE A 369 12.42 10.01 10.38
N ASP A 370 13.11 11.01 9.86
CA ASP A 370 13.79 12.02 10.67
C ASP A 370 12.80 12.83 11.49
N GLN A 371 11.67 13.17 10.89
CA GLN A 371 10.58 13.88 11.59
C GLN A 371 9.91 12.97 12.61
N GLY A 372 9.64 11.71 12.28
CA GLY A 372 9.07 10.73 13.21
C GLY A 372 9.97 10.47 14.41
N LEU A 373 11.27 10.29 14.20
CA LEU A 373 12.25 10.11 15.28
C LEU A 373 12.36 11.34 16.18
N ALA A 374 12.34 12.55 15.63
CA ALA A 374 12.38 13.79 16.40
C ALA A 374 11.14 13.91 17.29
N ILE A 375 9.95 13.63 16.75
CA ILE A 375 8.69 13.67 17.51
C ILE A 375 8.67 12.58 18.59
N LEU A 376 9.11 11.36 18.26
CA LEU A 376 9.21 10.28 19.24
C LEU A 376 10.16 10.62 20.38
N ALA A 377 11.30 11.25 20.07
CA ALA A 377 12.24 11.73 21.09
C ALA A 377 11.61 12.80 22.00
N GLU A 378 10.86 13.76 21.45
CA GLU A 378 10.11 14.75 22.25
C GLU A 378 9.06 14.08 23.16
N MET A 379 8.36 13.06 22.65
CA MET A 379 7.40 12.28 23.44
C MET A 379 8.11 11.51 24.57
N GLN A 380 9.26 10.90 24.29
CA GLN A 380 10.07 10.21 25.30
C GLN A 380 10.54 11.18 26.41
N ASP A 381 11.10 12.33 26.03
CA ASP A 381 11.54 13.36 26.97
C ASP A 381 10.38 13.86 27.88
N LYS A 382 9.18 13.95 27.31
CA LYS A 382 7.98 14.31 28.08
C LYS A 382 7.60 13.21 29.06
N LEU A 383 7.61 11.94 28.65
CA LEU A 383 7.33 10.80 29.51
C LEU A 383 8.34 10.70 30.68
N GLU A 384 9.64 10.92 30.41
CA GLU A 384 10.68 10.96 31.44
C GLU A 384 10.43 12.06 32.48
N LYS A 385 10.08 13.27 32.03
CA LYS A 385 9.72 14.39 32.90
C LYS A 385 8.48 14.13 33.75
N GLU A 386 7.52 13.37 33.19
CA GLU A 386 6.31 12.96 33.92
C GLU A 386 6.48 11.70 34.75
N GLY A 387 7.64 11.06 34.73
CA GLY A 387 7.94 9.81 35.45
C GLY A 387 7.14 8.60 34.91
N LYS A 388 6.65 8.67 33.69
CA LYS A 388 5.89 7.60 33.00
C LYS A 388 6.82 6.80 32.10
N LYS A 389 6.53 5.51 31.95
CA LYS A 389 7.27 4.62 31.04
C LYS A 389 6.43 4.05 29.91
N GLU A 390 5.19 4.48 29.76
CA GLU A 390 4.28 4.01 28.74
C GLU A 390 3.82 5.15 27.86
N LEU A 391 4.03 5.02 26.54
CA LEU A 391 3.51 5.94 25.52
C LEU A 391 2.01 5.68 25.30
N SER A 392 1.21 6.74 25.31
CA SER A 392 -0.24 6.60 25.09
C SER A 392 -0.55 6.04 23.68
N GLY A 393 -1.59 5.20 23.59
CA GLY A 393 -2.04 4.66 22.31
C GLY A 393 -2.43 5.74 21.30
N ALA A 394 -2.94 6.88 21.75
CA ALA A 394 -3.28 8.03 20.89
C ALA A 394 -2.02 8.69 20.29
N ASP A 395 -0.94 8.85 21.06
CA ASP A 395 0.32 9.41 20.56
C ASP A 395 1.02 8.42 19.61
N ALA A 396 0.99 7.11 19.90
CA ALA A 396 1.47 6.06 19.01
C ALA A 396 0.66 6.03 17.70
N PHE A 397 -0.67 6.18 17.78
CA PHE A 397 -1.53 6.26 16.59
C PHE A 397 -1.24 7.51 15.76
N LYS A 398 -0.96 8.64 16.37
CA LYS A 398 -0.57 9.87 15.68
C LYS A 398 0.73 9.69 14.89
N LEU A 399 1.73 9.01 15.46
CA LEU A 399 2.98 8.65 14.77
C LEU A 399 2.69 7.75 13.56
N TYR A 400 1.80 6.78 13.72
CA TYR A 400 1.42 5.84 12.67
C TYR A 400 0.63 6.53 11.53
N ASP A 401 -0.45 7.23 11.87
CA ASP A 401 -1.41 7.78 10.89
C ASP A 401 -0.87 9.02 10.16
N THR A 402 -0.25 9.94 10.91
CA THR A 402 0.20 11.23 10.37
C THR A 402 1.60 11.16 9.77
N TYR A 403 2.51 10.42 10.39
CA TYR A 403 3.91 10.37 9.99
C TYR A 403 4.31 9.06 9.33
N GLY A 404 3.37 8.11 9.21
CA GLY A 404 3.62 6.81 8.59
C GLY A 404 4.67 5.97 9.35
N PHE A 405 4.81 6.20 10.65
CA PHE A 405 5.75 5.49 11.51
C PHE A 405 5.09 4.20 12.02
N PRO A 406 5.52 3.00 11.61
CA PRO A 406 4.87 1.76 12.01
C PRO A 406 4.86 1.60 13.54
N LEU A 407 3.78 1.02 14.08
CA LEU A 407 3.66 0.79 15.53
C LEU A 407 4.83 -0.04 16.07
N ASP A 408 5.17 -1.13 15.36
CA ASP A 408 6.26 -2.03 15.76
C ASP A 408 7.62 -1.33 15.80
N LEU A 409 7.86 -0.42 14.84
CA LEU A 409 9.07 0.38 14.83
C LEU A 409 9.11 1.37 16.00
N THR A 410 7.95 1.95 16.33
CA THR A 410 7.81 2.80 17.51
C THR A 410 8.07 1.99 18.79
N GLN A 411 7.53 0.77 18.86
CA GLN A 411 7.72 -0.15 20.00
C GLN A 411 9.19 -0.54 20.16
N GLU A 412 9.83 -0.98 19.06
CA GLU A 412 11.25 -1.37 19.08
C GLU A 412 12.15 -0.23 19.60
N ILE A 413 11.93 1.01 19.15
CA ILE A 413 12.71 2.18 19.57
C ILE A 413 12.45 2.53 21.05
N LEU A 414 11.22 2.37 21.50
CA LEU A 414 10.83 2.61 22.90
C LEU A 414 11.43 1.55 23.83
N GLU A 415 11.36 0.28 23.45
CA GLU A 415 11.92 -0.85 24.23
C GLU A 415 13.43 -0.75 24.40
N GLU A 416 14.18 -0.29 23.39
CA GLU A 416 15.62 0.00 23.47
C GLU A 416 15.96 0.95 24.63
N LYS A 417 15.02 1.81 25.02
CA LYS A 417 15.16 2.79 26.11
C LYS A 417 14.35 2.45 27.38
N GLY A 418 13.71 1.28 27.40
CA GLY A 418 12.94 0.79 28.55
C GLY A 418 11.56 1.42 28.70
N PHE A 419 10.94 1.86 27.58
CA PHE A 419 9.56 2.32 27.52
C PHE A 419 8.66 1.25 26.87
N THR A 420 7.35 1.36 27.11
CA THR A 420 6.31 0.50 26.52
C THR A 420 5.26 1.34 25.78
N ILE A 421 4.33 0.70 25.07
CA ILE A 421 3.20 1.35 24.39
C ILE A 421 1.88 0.80 24.94
N ASP A 422 0.89 1.67 25.11
CA ASP A 422 -0.51 1.30 25.28
C ASP A 422 -1.11 0.78 23.95
N GLU A 423 -0.92 -0.51 23.70
CA GLU A 423 -1.45 -1.16 22.49
C GLU A 423 -2.98 -1.17 22.43
N ALA A 424 -3.65 -1.27 23.58
CA ALA A 424 -5.10 -1.26 23.64
C ALA A 424 -5.66 0.09 23.21
N GLY A 425 -5.08 1.18 23.69
CA GLY A 425 -5.40 2.54 23.27
C GLY A 425 -5.09 2.80 21.80
N PHE A 426 -4.01 2.24 21.26
CA PHE A 426 -3.69 2.32 19.83
C PHE A 426 -4.76 1.62 18.97
N LYS A 427 -5.17 0.39 19.34
CA LYS A 427 -6.23 -0.36 18.65
C LYS A 427 -7.56 0.39 18.69
N ALA A 428 -7.89 1.01 19.82
CA ALA A 428 -9.09 1.82 19.96
C ALA A 428 -9.07 3.06 19.04
N ALA A 429 -7.94 3.78 18.97
CA ALA A 429 -7.77 4.94 18.08
C ALA A 429 -7.85 4.54 16.61
N MET A 430 -7.28 3.40 16.24
CA MET A 430 -7.38 2.82 14.90
C MET A 430 -8.83 2.52 14.50
N GLU A 431 -9.61 1.91 15.39
CA GLU A 431 -11.00 1.59 15.13
C GLU A 431 -11.87 2.84 15.04
N GLU A 432 -11.63 3.84 15.90
CA GLU A 432 -12.30 5.14 15.82
C GLU A 432 -12.05 5.82 14.44
N GLN A 433 -10.82 5.76 13.94
CA GLN A 433 -10.47 6.27 12.61
C GLN A 433 -11.22 5.50 11.50
N ARG A 434 -11.25 4.16 11.60
CA ARG A 434 -12.01 3.30 10.67
C ARG A 434 -13.50 3.62 10.68
N GLU A 435 -14.07 3.82 11.85
CA GLU A 435 -15.47 4.22 11.97
C GLU A 435 -15.73 5.62 11.38
N LYS A 436 -14.85 6.59 11.63
CA LYS A 436 -14.93 7.93 11.01
C LYS A 436 -14.85 7.84 9.49
N ALA A 437 -13.94 7.02 8.96
CA ALA A 437 -13.81 6.77 7.52
C ALA A 437 -15.05 6.05 6.95
N ARG A 438 -15.65 5.11 7.69
CA ARG A 438 -16.93 4.46 7.33
C ARG A 438 -18.10 5.46 7.35
N LYS A 439 -18.18 6.33 8.36
CA LYS A 439 -19.22 7.38 8.47
C LYS A 439 -19.06 8.50 7.44
N ALA A 440 -17.83 8.83 7.04
CA ALA A 440 -17.53 9.81 5.99
C ALA A 440 -17.83 9.28 4.58
N ARG A 441 -17.75 7.98 4.34
CA ARG A 441 -18.40 7.36 3.20
C ARG A 441 -19.89 7.45 3.48
N LYS A 442 -20.61 8.28 2.74
CA LYS A 442 -22.06 8.14 2.62
C LYS A 442 -22.28 6.70 2.17
N VAL A 443 -22.59 5.83 3.12
CA VAL A 443 -23.14 4.52 2.84
C VAL A 443 -24.51 4.84 2.27
N THR A 444 -24.62 4.84 0.97
CA THR A 444 -25.86 4.46 0.33
C THR A 444 -26.08 3.04 0.81
N ASN A 445 -26.97 2.88 1.77
CA ASN A 445 -27.41 1.56 2.18
C ASN A 445 -27.94 0.90 0.91
N TYR A 446 -27.27 -0.15 0.49
CA TYR A 446 -27.70 -1.03 -0.60
C TYR A 446 -29.00 -1.77 -0.30
N MET A 447 -29.67 -1.47 0.80
CA MET A 447 -30.91 -2.05 1.25
C MET A 447 -31.81 -0.97 1.81
N GLY A 448 -32.72 -0.49 0.97
CA GLY A 448 -33.77 0.46 1.34
C GLY A 448 -34.87 -0.16 2.18
N ALA A 449 -34.87 -1.47 2.42
CA ALA A 449 -35.82 -2.16 3.27
C ALA A 449 -35.12 -2.78 4.50
N ASP A 450 -35.86 -2.98 5.55
CA ASP A 450 -35.39 -3.71 6.73
C ASP A 450 -34.94 -5.11 6.29
N VAL A 451 -33.70 -5.48 6.56
CA VAL A 451 -33.08 -6.78 6.17
C VAL A 451 -33.98 -7.95 6.58
N THR A 452 -34.72 -7.79 7.65
CA THR A 452 -35.65 -8.77 8.22
C THR A 452 -36.81 -9.15 7.29
N VAL A 453 -37.30 -8.27 6.43
CA VAL A 453 -38.39 -8.56 5.49
C VAL A 453 -37.93 -9.53 4.41
N TYR A 454 -36.75 -9.34 3.86
CA TYR A 454 -36.21 -10.22 2.81
C TYR A 454 -35.77 -11.59 3.35
N GLU A 455 -35.33 -11.65 4.61
CA GLU A 455 -34.99 -12.90 5.31
C GLU A 455 -36.21 -13.77 5.55
N SER A 456 -37.42 -13.17 5.64
CA SER A 456 -38.70 -13.89 5.82
C SER A 456 -39.26 -14.49 4.53
N ILE A 457 -38.68 -14.16 3.36
CA ILE A 457 -39.10 -14.73 2.08
C ILE A 457 -38.64 -16.20 2.00
N ASP A 458 -39.56 -17.08 1.55
CA ASP A 458 -39.29 -18.53 1.38
C ASP A 458 -37.93 -18.75 0.68
N PRO A 459 -37.01 -19.51 1.31
CA PRO A 459 -35.72 -19.85 0.72
C PRO A 459 -35.81 -20.59 -0.63
N GLY A 460 -36.89 -21.27 -0.91
CA GLY A 460 -37.15 -22.01 -2.16
C GLY A 460 -37.42 -21.08 -3.38
N ILE A 461 -37.68 -19.78 -3.14
CA ILE A 461 -37.91 -18.82 -4.22
C ILE A 461 -36.57 -18.37 -4.75
N THR A 462 -36.38 -18.52 -6.08
CA THR A 462 -35.21 -18.10 -6.82
C THR A 462 -35.62 -17.30 -8.05
N THR A 463 -34.75 -16.47 -8.58
CA THR A 463 -34.98 -15.71 -9.81
C THR A 463 -33.92 -16.07 -10.84
N GLU A 464 -34.35 -16.53 -12.03
CA GLU A 464 -33.45 -16.79 -13.14
C GLU A 464 -33.17 -15.50 -13.90
N PHE A 465 -31.88 -15.17 -14.09
CA PHE A 465 -31.48 -14.02 -14.92
C PHE A 465 -31.43 -14.41 -16.40
N VAL A 466 -32.22 -13.74 -17.23
CA VAL A 466 -32.31 -13.99 -18.70
C VAL A 466 -31.87 -12.76 -19.53
N GLY A 467 -31.30 -11.75 -18.88
CA GLY A 467 -31.03 -10.44 -19.45
C GLY A 467 -29.74 -10.35 -20.31
N TYR A 468 -29.00 -11.46 -20.50
CA TYR A 468 -27.92 -11.46 -21.50
C TYR A 468 -28.45 -11.46 -22.93
N GLU A 469 -29.59 -12.08 -23.16
CA GLU A 469 -30.18 -12.26 -24.50
C GLU A 469 -31.48 -11.46 -24.68
N ASN A 470 -32.12 -11.05 -23.56
CA ASN A 470 -33.43 -10.43 -23.60
C ASN A 470 -33.42 -9.06 -22.92
N ASN A 471 -33.93 -8.02 -23.59
CA ASN A 471 -34.19 -6.71 -23.02
C ASN A 471 -35.60 -6.59 -22.42
N THR A 472 -36.50 -7.45 -22.86
CA THR A 472 -37.88 -7.59 -22.35
C THR A 472 -38.20 -9.06 -22.09
N TYR A 473 -39.00 -9.34 -21.08
CA TYR A 473 -39.38 -10.70 -20.75
C TYR A 473 -40.71 -10.71 -20.01
N THR A 474 -41.57 -11.70 -20.36
CA THR A 474 -42.81 -11.92 -19.60
C THR A 474 -42.56 -12.93 -18.49
N SER A 475 -42.89 -12.58 -17.28
CA SER A 475 -42.62 -13.40 -16.11
C SER A 475 -43.77 -13.30 -15.10
N LYS A 476 -43.81 -14.24 -14.13
CA LYS A 476 -44.80 -14.29 -13.09
C LYS A 476 -44.26 -13.73 -11.80
N ILE A 477 -45.04 -12.89 -11.10
CA ILE A 477 -44.69 -12.37 -9.78
C ILE A 477 -44.76 -13.49 -8.75
N THR A 478 -43.66 -13.69 -8.02
CA THR A 478 -43.55 -14.73 -6.99
C THR A 478 -43.80 -14.19 -5.60
N VAL A 479 -43.28 -12.99 -5.29
CA VAL A 479 -43.43 -12.31 -4.00
C VAL A 479 -43.39 -10.81 -4.23
N MET A 480 -44.09 -10.07 -3.37
CA MET A 480 -43.93 -8.61 -3.27
C MET A 480 -43.72 -8.21 -1.82
N THR A 481 -43.00 -7.13 -1.58
CA THR A 481 -42.81 -6.56 -0.26
C THR A 481 -43.02 -5.05 -0.29
N THR A 482 -43.47 -4.49 0.81
CA THR A 482 -43.28 -3.09 1.16
C THR A 482 -41.92 -2.93 1.85
N GLU A 483 -41.61 -1.78 2.43
CA GLU A 483 -40.38 -1.60 3.24
C GLU A 483 -40.38 -2.47 4.50
N THR A 484 -41.57 -2.86 5.01
CA THR A 484 -41.69 -3.46 6.33
C THR A 484 -42.34 -4.86 6.34
N GLU A 485 -43.02 -5.26 5.28
CA GLU A 485 -43.75 -6.53 5.26
C GLU A 485 -43.91 -7.16 3.86
N ILE A 486 -44.14 -8.47 3.80
CA ILE A 486 -44.55 -9.18 2.59
C ILE A 486 -46.00 -8.83 2.32
N THR A 487 -46.34 -8.45 1.07
CA THR A 487 -47.70 -8.05 0.68
C THR A 487 -48.23 -8.87 -0.48
N GLU A 488 -49.56 -9.06 -0.54
CA GLU A 488 -50.23 -9.73 -1.64
C GLU A 488 -50.52 -8.80 -2.83
N ALA A 489 -50.44 -7.49 -2.63
CA ALA A 489 -50.72 -6.52 -3.67
C ALA A 489 -49.93 -5.20 -3.45
N LEU A 490 -49.60 -4.53 -4.54
CA LEU A 490 -49.06 -3.15 -4.55
C LEU A 490 -49.97 -2.26 -5.41
N SER A 491 -50.28 -1.07 -4.91
CA SER A 491 -51.22 -0.10 -5.52
C SER A 491 -50.56 1.20 -5.90
N ASP A 492 -51.24 2.02 -6.68
CA ASP A 492 -50.79 3.33 -7.15
C ASP A 492 -50.21 4.21 -6.05
N GLY A 493 -48.97 4.69 -6.29
CA GLY A 493 -48.19 5.51 -5.36
C GLY A 493 -47.37 4.72 -4.34
N GLU A 494 -47.57 3.41 -4.20
CA GLU A 494 -46.80 2.61 -3.23
C GLU A 494 -45.40 2.30 -3.73
N ILE A 495 -44.45 2.30 -2.80
CA ILE A 495 -43.06 1.86 -2.97
C ILE A 495 -42.95 0.44 -2.46
N GLY A 496 -42.24 -0.40 -3.23
CA GLY A 496 -42.06 -1.81 -2.84
C GLY A 496 -40.98 -2.52 -3.64
N THR A 497 -40.90 -3.83 -3.39
CA THR A 497 -39.98 -4.70 -4.12
C THR A 497 -40.76 -5.83 -4.75
N ILE A 498 -40.60 -6.06 -6.05
CA ILE A 498 -41.21 -7.14 -6.82
C ILE A 498 -40.17 -8.21 -7.12
N PHE A 499 -40.51 -9.45 -6.82
CA PHE A 499 -39.76 -10.66 -7.15
C PHE A 499 -40.52 -11.45 -8.23
N VAL A 500 -39.80 -11.97 -9.20
CA VAL A 500 -40.33 -12.71 -10.33
C VAL A 500 -39.54 -13.99 -10.58
N GLU A 501 -40.15 -14.97 -11.32
CA GLU A 501 -39.47 -16.22 -11.68
C GLU A 501 -38.24 -16.01 -12.56
N LYS A 502 -38.37 -15.14 -13.57
CA LYS A 502 -37.29 -14.81 -14.53
C LYS A 502 -37.24 -13.31 -14.77
N THR A 503 -36.03 -12.74 -14.85
CA THR A 503 -35.85 -11.30 -15.05
C THR A 503 -34.80 -10.98 -16.10
N PRO A 504 -35.03 -9.97 -16.98
CA PRO A 504 -34.01 -9.39 -17.82
C PRO A 504 -33.16 -8.34 -17.10
N PHE A 505 -33.55 -7.93 -15.88
CA PHE A 505 -32.86 -6.88 -15.12
C PHE A 505 -31.59 -7.43 -14.47
N TYR A 506 -30.46 -6.81 -14.79
CA TYR A 506 -29.18 -7.08 -14.14
C TYR A 506 -29.18 -6.46 -12.74
N ALA A 507 -28.90 -7.25 -11.73
CA ALA A 507 -28.73 -6.76 -10.36
C ALA A 507 -27.29 -6.28 -10.14
N THR A 508 -27.09 -5.26 -9.31
CA THR A 508 -25.77 -4.75 -8.97
C THR A 508 -24.84 -5.87 -8.52
N MET A 509 -23.74 -6.06 -9.23
CA MET A 509 -22.73 -7.07 -8.96
C MET A 509 -21.42 -6.76 -9.71
N GLY A 510 -20.26 -7.15 -9.13
CA GLY A 510 -18.96 -7.04 -9.81
C GLY A 510 -18.55 -5.61 -10.18
N GLY A 511 -19.09 -4.59 -9.48
CA GLY A 511 -18.82 -3.18 -9.75
C GLY A 511 -19.71 -2.54 -10.83
N GLN A 512 -20.54 -3.33 -11.53
CA GLN A 512 -21.56 -2.79 -12.45
C GLN A 512 -22.83 -2.44 -11.68
N VAL A 513 -23.40 -1.26 -11.94
CA VAL A 513 -24.70 -0.82 -11.39
C VAL A 513 -25.85 -1.63 -11.98
N ALA A 514 -26.97 -1.67 -11.23
CA ALA A 514 -28.19 -2.37 -11.64
C ALA A 514 -28.86 -1.70 -12.85
N ASP A 515 -29.69 -2.47 -13.52
CA ASP A 515 -30.62 -1.91 -14.49
C ASP A 515 -31.81 -1.23 -13.83
N THR A 516 -32.35 -0.26 -14.52
CA THR A 516 -33.63 0.37 -14.30
C THR A 516 -34.58 0.08 -15.44
N GLY A 517 -35.87 0.39 -15.29
CA GLY A 517 -36.85 0.18 -16.34
C GLY A 517 -38.26 0.09 -15.79
N VAL A 518 -39.10 -0.71 -16.42
CA VAL A 518 -40.54 -0.77 -16.11
C VAL A 518 -41.01 -2.22 -16.03
N ILE A 519 -41.85 -2.50 -15.03
CA ILE A 519 -42.64 -3.71 -14.94
C ILE A 519 -44.12 -3.32 -15.16
N SER A 520 -44.79 -3.93 -16.13
CA SER A 520 -46.14 -3.54 -16.49
C SER A 520 -47.05 -4.77 -16.78
N SER A 521 -48.35 -4.59 -16.64
CA SER A 521 -49.29 -5.53 -17.20
C SER A 521 -49.40 -5.41 -18.73
N LYS A 522 -49.72 -6.49 -19.43
CA LYS A 522 -49.83 -6.51 -20.89
C LYS A 522 -50.86 -5.50 -21.43
N ASP A 523 -51.88 -5.17 -20.69
CA ASP A 523 -52.95 -4.21 -21.06
C ASP A 523 -52.60 -2.76 -20.65
N GLY A 524 -51.47 -2.53 -20.00
CA GLY A 524 -51.07 -1.23 -19.51
C GLY A 524 -51.91 -0.67 -18.37
N SER A 525 -52.70 -1.51 -17.68
CA SER A 525 -53.50 -1.12 -16.52
C SER A 525 -52.64 -0.94 -15.26
N PHE A 526 -51.47 -1.56 -15.19
CA PHE A 526 -50.45 -1.45 -14.14
C PHE A 526 -49.10 -1.05 -14.70
N VAL A 527 -48.44 -0.15 -13.97
CA VAL A 527 -47.05 0.29 -14.28
C VAL A 527 -46.28 0.45 -12.98
N PHE A 528 -45.14 -0.18 -12.88
CA PHE A 528 -44.17 -0.07 -11.79
C PHE A 528 -42.83 0.37 -12.37
N GLU A 529 -42.35 1.52 -11.92
CA GLU A 529 -41.03 2.03 -12.29
C GLU A 529 -39.95 1.43 -11.39
N VAL A 530 -39.02 0.69 -12.00
CA VAL A 530 -37.89 0.07 -11.31
C VAL A 530 -36.76 1.08 -11.23
N GLU A 531 -36.42 1.48 -10.01
CA GLU A 531 -35.36 2.43 -9.70
C GLU A 531 -34.02 1.71 -9.41
N ASP A 532 -34.09 0.49 -8.85
CA ASP A 532 -32.92 -0.31 -8.50
C ASP A 532 -33.23 -1.82 -8.60
N THR A 533 -32.22 -2.64 -8.84
CA THR A 533 -32.32 -4.09 -8.89
C THR A 533 -31.22 -4.72 -8.04
N VAL A 534 -31.59 -5.47 -7.02
CA VAL A 534 -30.67 -6.01 -6.03
C VAL A 534 -30.67 -7.53 -6.01
N LYS A 535 -29.47 -8.12 -5.84
CA LYS A 535 -29.31 -9.56 -5.64
C LYS A 535 -29.30 -9.88 -4.16
N MET A 536 -30.09 -10.83 -3.76
CA MET A 536 -30.25 -11.27 -2.36
C MET A 536 -29.77 -12.69 -2.15
N LEU A 537 -29.59 -13.07 -0.90
CA LEU A 537 -29.24 -14.44 -0.52
C LEU A 537 -30.25 -15.44 -1.07
N GLY A 538 -29.79 -16.65 -1.45
CA GLY A 538 -30.62 -17.70 -2.03
C GLY A 538 -30.99 -17.49 -3.50
N GLY A 539 -30.26 -16.62 -4.23
CA GLY A 539 -30.47 -16.47 -5.69
C GLY A 539 -31.72 -15.66 -6.08
N LYS A 540 -32.23 -14.83 -5.16
CA LYS A 540 -33.37 -13.94 -5.42
C LYS A 540 -32.90 -12.63 -6.04
N VAL A 541 -33.70 -12.08 -6.95
CA VAL A 541 -33.49 -10.73 -7.52
C VAL A 541 -34.74 -9.89 -7.21
N GLY A 542 -34.56 -8.83 -6.44
CA GLY A 542 -35.61 -7.89 -6.08
C GLY A 542 -35.55 -6.62 -6.94
N HIS A 543 -36.68 -6.24 -7.53
CA HIS A 543 -36.87 -5.02 -8.30
C HIS A 543 -37.50 -3.98 -7.40
N ILE A 544 -36.71 -3.00 -6.97
CA ILE A 544 -37.11 -1.92 -6.07
C ILE A 544 -37.62 -0.75 -6.90
N GLY A 545 -38.78 -0.21 -6.53
CA GLY A 545 -39.35 0.89 -7.26
C GLY A 545 -40.71 1.33 -6.73
N LYS A 546 -41.45 2.01 -7.59
CA LYS A 546 -42.74 2.63 -7.25
C LYS A 546 -43.82 2.27 -8.26
N VAL A 547 -45.03 1.97 -7.76
CA VAL A 547 -46.20 1.88 -8.62
C VAL A 547 -46.61 3.29 -9.07
N THR A 548 -46.59 3.54 -10.38
CA THR A 548 -46.98 4.81 -11.00
C THR A 548 -48.35 4.75 -11.61
N LYS A 549 -48.95 3.54 -11.71
CA LYS A 549 -50.33 3.35 -12.22
C LYS A 549 -50.89 2.00 -11.78
N GLY A 550 -52.10 1.98 -11.27
CA GLY A 550 -52.91 0.82 -11.08
C GLY A 550 -52.57 -0.03 -9.87
N MET A 551 -52.87 -1.33 -9.92
CA MET A 551 -52.61 -2.31 -8.86
C MET A 551 -52.24 -3.64 -9.44
N ILE A 552 -51.29 -4.36 -8.81
CA ILE A 552 -50.84 -5.71 -9.17
C ILE A 552 -50.86 -6.64 -7.96
N LYS A 553 -50.99 -7.94 -8.18
CA LYS A 553 -51.07 -8.98 -7.15
C LYS A 553 -50.01 -10.05 -7.35
N THR A 554 -49.62 -10.70 -6.28
CA THR A 554 -48.80 -11.90 -6.32
C THR A 554 -49.43 -12.95 -7.23
N GLY A 555 -48.64 -13.55 -8.12
CA GLY A 555 -49.09 -14.53 -9.09
C GLY A 555 -49.53 -13.98 -10.43
N ASP A 556 -49.64 -12.66 -10.61
CA ASP A 556 -49.94 -12.01 -11.89
C ASP A 556 -48.75 -12.14 -12.86
N GLU A 557 -49.11 -12.19 -14.15
CA GLU A 557 -48.12 -12.19 -15.25
C GLU A 557 -47.84 -10.75 -15.66
N VAL A 558 -46.56 -10.38 -15.72
CA VAL A 558 -46.08 -9.04 -16.03
C VAL A 558 -45.07 -9.08 -17.13
N GLU A 559 -44.96 -7.98 -17.89
CA GLU A 559 -43.91 -7.70 -18.84
C GLU A 559 -42.86 -6.82 -18.16
N LEU A 560 -41.61 -7.30 -18.15
CA LEU A 560 -40.44 -6.61 -17.63
C LEU A 560 -39.70 -6.01 -18.81
N SER A 561 -39.39 -4.74 -18.80
CA SER A 561 -38.65 -4.02 -19.82
C SER A 561 -37.57 -3.15 -19.20
N ILE A 562 -36.33 -3.41 -19.54
CA ILE A 562 -35.18 -2.61 -19.04
C ILE A 562 -35.07 -1.31 -19.87
N ASP A 563 -34.38 -0.32 -19.28
CA ASP A 563 -33.86 0.83 -20.02
C ASP A 563 -32.69 0.38 -20.90
N VAL A 564 -32.98 0.16 -22.18
CA VAL A 564 -32.01 -0.39 -23.13
C VAL A 564 -30.87 0.58 -23.41
N ASP A 565 -31.15 1.89 -23.50
CA ASP A 565 -30.14 2.89 -23.78
C ASP A 565 -29.15 3.00 -22.62
N ARG A 566 -29.66 2.97 -21.37
CA ARG A 566 -28.84 2.94 -20.16
C ARG A 566 -28.01 1.66 -20.08
N ARG A 567 -28.59 0.47 -20.33
CA ARG A 567 -27.88 -0.82 -20.38
C ARG A 567 -26.75 -0.81 -21.41
N LEU A 568 -26.98 -0.24 -22.59
CA LEU A 568 -25.98 -0.13 -23.66
C LEU A 568 -24.83 0.79 -23.22
N ALA A 569 -25.13 1.93 -22.59
CA ALA A 569 -24.09 2.84 -22.09
C ALA A 569 -23.22 2.15 -21.00
N ILE A 570 -23.85 1.44 -20.06
CA ILE A 570 -23.16 0.65 -19.04
C ILE A 570 -22.29 -0.44 -19.69
N GLY A 571 -22.83 -1.19 -20.67
CA GLY A 571 -22.10 -2.22 -21.38
C GLY A 571 -20.87 -1.72 -22.13
N LYS A 572 -20.93 -0.49 -22.69
CA LYS A 572 -19.76 0.16 -23.31
C LYS A 572 -18.68 0.48 -22.29
N ASN A 573 -19.06 1.10 -21.17
CA ASN A 573 -18.15 1.41 -20.08
C ASN A 573 -17.53 0.14 -19.47
N HIS A 574 -18.32 -0.93 -19.31
CA HIS A 574 -17.83 -2.19 -18.75
C HIS A 574 -16.85 -2.88 -19.70
N SER A 575 -17.17 -2.92 -20.99
CA SER A 575 -16.26 -3.48 -22.01
C SER A 575 -14.95 -2.69 -22.10
N ALA A 576 -15.02 -1.35 -22.03
CA ALA A 576 -13.84 -0.51 -21.97
C ALA A 576 -12.99 -0.76 -20.72
N THR A 577 -13.59 -1.18 -19.60
CA THR A 577 -12.85 -1.51 -18.37
C THR A 577 -11.92 -2.72 -18.60
N HIS A 578 -12.36 -3.74 -19.33
CA HIS A 578 -11.52 -4.89 -19.68
C HIS A 578 -10.38 -4.49 -20.62
N LEU A 579 -10.66 -3.67 -21.63
CA LEU A 579 -9.62 -3.15 -22.51
C LEU A 579 -8.61 -2.30 -21.74
N LEU A 580 -9.07 -1.47 -20.81
CA LEU A 580 -8.23 -0.64 -19.95
C LEU A 580 -7.31 -1.48 -19.05
N GLN A 581 -7.85 -2.54 -18.45
CA GLN A 581 -7.06 -3.43 -17.57
C GLN A 581 -5.88 -4.03 -18.33
N GLU A 582 -6.12 -4.58 -19.53
CA GLU A 582 -5.04 -5.21 -20.30
C GLU A 582 -4.06 -4.16 -20.85
N ALA A 583 -4.53 -3.00 -21.31
CA ALA A 583 -3.67 -1.89 -21.73
C ALA A 583 -2.77 -1.39 -20.58
N LEU A 584 -3.29 -1.30 -19.37
CA LEU A 584 -2.49 -0.96 -18.19
C LEU A 584 -1.42 -2.02 -17.90
N ARG A 585 -1.74 -3.29 -18.06
CA ARG A 585 -0.78 -4.40 -17.89
C ARG A 585 0.31 -4.37 -18.95
N GLU A 586 -0.04 -4.05 -20.19
CA GLU A 586 0.92 -3.92 -21.30
C GLU A 586 1.88 -2.75 -21.07
N VAL A 587 1.38 -1.59 -20.61
CA VAL A 587 2.19 -0.37 -20.43
C VAL A 587 2.96 -0.36 -19.12
N LEU A 588 2.35 -0.78 -18.01
CA LEU A 588 2.90 -0.67 -16.66
C LEU A 588 3.49 -1.99 -16.15
N GLY A 589 3.08 -3.12 -16.70
CA GLY A 589 3.54 -4.45 -16.32
C GLY A 589 2.47 -5.34 -15.68
N THR A 590 2.78 -6.64 -15.60
CA THR A 590 1.86 -7.71 -15.15
C THR A 590 1.46 -7.64 -13.67
N HIS A 591 2.10 -6.78 -12.86
CA HIS A 591 1.73 -6.51 -11.48
C HIS A 591 0.42 -5.73 -11.33
N VAL A 592 -0.05 -5.12 -12.42
CA VAL A 592 -1.35 -4.42 -12.44
C VAL A 592 -2.47 -5.45 -12.26
N GLN A 593 -3.22 -5.29 -11.17
CA GLN A 593 -4.37 -6.12 -10.82
C GLN A 593 -5.50 -5.21 -10.37
N GLN A 594 -6.73 -5.60 -10.66
CA GLN A 594 -7.90 -4.88 -10.20
C GLN A 594 -7.99 -4.94 -8.67
N SER A 595 -8.13 -3.77 -8.04
CA SER A 595 -8.41 -3.61 -6.61
C SER A 595 -9.86 -3.18 -6.35
N GLY A 596 -10.51 -2.64 -7.37
CA GLY A 596 -11.91 -2.24 -7.34
C GLY A 596 -12.37 -1.77 -8.70
N SER A 597 -13.68 -1.84 -8.95
CA SER A 597 -14.31 -1.35 -10.17
C SER A 597 -15.66 -0.72 -9.85
N TYR A 598 -16.05 0.27 -10.64
CA TYR A 598 -17.39 0.83 -10.63
C TYR A 598 -17.74 1.31 -12.03
N VAL A 599 -18.89 0.84 -12.53
CA VAL A 599 -19.31 1.09 -13.92
C VAL A 599 -20.78 1.51 -13.90
N ASP A 600 -21.06 2.71 -14.36
CA ASP A 600 -22.40 3.24 -14.59
C ASP A 600 -22.59 3.70 -16.05
N GLU A 601 -23.71 4.32 -16.38
CA GLU A 601 -24.01 4.83 -17.72
C GLU A 601 -23.17 6.04 -18.12
N HIS A 602 -22.57 6.75 -17.16
CA HIS A 602 -21.83 7.99 -17.41
C HIS A 602 -20.34 7.75 -17.53
N ARG A 603 -19.77 6.83 -16.70
CA ARG A 603 -18.33 6.60 -16.60
C ARG A 603 -17.99 5.20 -16.14
N LEU A 604 -16.72 4.89 -16.28
CA LEU A 604 -16.10 3.78 -15.57
C LEU A 604 -15.06 4.31 -14.57
N ARG A 605 -14.90 3.60 -13.48
CA ARG A 605 -13.84 3.81 -12.48
C ARG A 605 -13.12 2.49 -12.26
N PHE A 606 -11.80 2.53 -12.40
CA PHE A 606 -10.96 1.37 -12.24
C PHE A 606 -9.86 1.63 -11.22
N ASP A 607 -9.86 0.88 -10.13
CA ASP A 607 -8.86 0.92 -9.08
C ASP A 607 -7.90 -0.24 -9.29
N PHE A 608 -6.60 0.03 -9.37
CA PHE A 608 -5.61 -0.98 -9.71
C PHE A 608 -4.33 -0.83 -8.88
N THR A 609 -3.60 -1.95 -8.74
CA THR A 609 -2.33 -1.97 -8.02
C THR A 609 -1.24 -1.32 -8.87
N HIS A 610 -0.70 -0.21 -8.39
CA HIS A 610 0.49 0.43 -8.95
C HIS A 610 1.11 1.38 -7.92
N PHE A 611 2.43 1.47 -7.93
CA PHE A 611 3.23 2.11 -6.88
C PHE A 611 3.49 3.62 -7.07
N SER A 612 3.31 4.16 -8.28
CA SER A 612 3.57 5.57 -8.63
C SER A 612 2.40 6.19 -9.38
N ALA A 613 2.37 7.52 -9.44
CA ALA A 613 1.51 8.22 -10.39
C ALA A 613 1.93 7.87 -11.82
N MET A 614 0.96 7.69 -12.70
CA MET A 614 1.24 7.51 -14.13
C MET A 614 1.75 8.82 -14.72
N THR A 615 2.71 8.70 -15.61
CA THR A 615 3.16 9.83 -16.42
C THR A 615 2.15 10.17 -17.52
N ALA A 616 2.20 11.39 -18.04
CA ALA A 616 1.35 11.79 -19.16
C ALA A 616 1.55 10.88 -20.39
N ASP A 617 2.78 10.43 -20.64
CA ASP A 617 3.11 9.53 -21.74
C ASP A 617 2.51 8.12 -21.53
N GLU A 618 2.53 7.61 -20.30
CA GLU A 618 1.92 6.32 -19.97
C GLU A 618 0.39 6.38 -20.11
N ILE A 619 -0.24 7.45 -19.65
CA ILE A 619 -1.69 7.68 -19.84
C ILE A 619 -2.05 7.72 -21.32
N THR A 620 -1.29 8.47 -22.13
CA THR A 620 -1.50 8.57 -23.56
C THR A 620 -1.36 7.21 -24.26
N LYS A 621 -0.33 6.43 -23.91
CA LYS A 621 -0.14 5.09 -24.47
C LYS A 621 -1.30 4.14 -24.13
N VAL A 622 -1.78 4.17 -22.89
CA VAL A 622 -2.93 3.36 -22.48
C VAL A 622 -4.19 3.77 -23.27
N GLU A 623 -4.46 5.07 -23.41
CA GLU A 623 -5.58 5.57 -24.23
C GLU A 623 -5.46 5.12 -25.69
N ASP A 624 -4.27 5.23 -26.28
CA ASP A 624 -4.00 4.85 -27.67
C ASP A 624 -4.25 3.35 -27.87
N ILE A 625 -3.76 2.49 -26.97
CA ILE A 625 -3.99 1.04 -27.04
C ILE A 625 -5.49 0.73 -26.97
N VAL A 626 -6.22 1.29 -25.99
CA VAL A 626 -7.66 1.05 -25.83
C VAL A 626 -8.41 1.51 -27.08
N ASN A 627 -8.15 2.72 -27.58
CA ASN A 627 -8.81 3.25 -28.78
C ASN A 627 -8.43 2.46 -30.05
N GLN A 628 -7.19 1.95 -30.13
CA GLN A 628 -6.80 1.05 -31.20
C GLN A 628 -7.62 -0.25 -31.17
N LYS A 629 -7.78 -0.87 -29.99
CA LYS A 629 -8.59 -2.10 -29.82
C LYS A 629 -10.09 -1.87 -30.09
N ILE A 630 -10.58 -0.67 -29.83
CA ILE A 630 -11.92 -0.23 -30.26
C ILE A 630 -12.00 -0.18 -31.79
N ALA A 631 -11.02 0.44 -32.46
CA ALA A 631 -10.97 0.59 -33.87
C ALA A 631 -10.77 -0.75 -34.65
N GLU A 632 -10.07 -1.71 -34.04
CA GLU A 632 -9.89 -3.07 -34.56
C GLU A 632 -11.21 -3.86 -34.58
N ALA A 633 -12.26 -3.38 -33.95
CA ALA A 633 -13.61 -4.01 -33.96
C ALA A 633 -13.58 -5.49 -33.56
N LEU A 634 -12.90 -5.78 -32.45
CA LEU A 634 -12.74 -7.15 -31.93
C LEU A 634 -14.11 -7.74 -31.52
N PRO A 635 -14.40 -9.02 -31.89
CA PRO A 635 -15.58 -9.68 -31.38
C PRO A 635 -15.49 -9.87 -29.87
N VAL A 636 -16.58 -9.63 -29.15
CA VAL A 636 -16.72 -9.91 -27.73
C VAL A 636 -17.51 -11.20 -27.57
N ILE A 637 -16.82 -12.27 -27.26
CA ILE A 637 -17.36 -13.62 -27.13
C ILE A 637 -17.50 -13.96 -25.66
N THR A 638 -18.64 -14.55 -25.32
CA THR A 638 -18.92 -15.02 -23.96
C THR A 638 -19.17 -16.51 -23.97
N GLU A 639 -18.47 -17.23 -23.10
CA GLU A 639 -18.61 -18.66 -22.94
C GLU A 639 -18.84 -19.00 -21.47
N VAL A 640 -19.73 -19.98 -21.22
CA VAL A 640 -19.97 -20.53 -19.88
C VAL A 640 -19.28 -21.89 -19.80
N MET A 641 -18.38 -22.05 -18.84
CA MET A 641 -17.60 -23.28 -18.71
C MET A 641 -17.28 -23.59 -17.24
N SER A 642 -16.68 -24.74 -16.97
CA SER A 642 -16.19 -25.05 -15.63
C SER A 642 -15.06 -24.08 -15.23
N LEU A 643 -14.92 -23.80 -13.93
CA LEU A 643 -13.82 -22.97 -13.41
C LEU A 643 -12.44 -23.56 -13.79
N GLU A 644 -12.35 -24.90 -13.85
CA GLU A 644 -11.15 -25.61 -14.24
C GLU A 644 -10.78 -25.36 -15.72
N ASP A 645 -11.76 -25.42 -16.62
CA ASP A 645 -11.52 -25.13 -18.02
C ASP A 645 -11.23 -23.65 -18.28
N ALA A 646 -11.88 -22.75 -17.54
CA ALA A 646 -11.60 -21.33 -17.61
C ALA A 646 -10.15 -21.01 -17.22
N LYS A 647 -9.60 -21.65 -16.20
CA LYS A 647 -8.17 -21.52 -15.83
C LYS A 647 -7.23 -21.96 -16.97
N LYS A 648 -7.60 -23.01 -17.73
CA LYS A 648 -6.80 -23.49 -18.89
C LYS A 648 -6.74 -22.49 -20.05
N THR A 649 -7.77 -21.61 -20.17
CA THR A 649 -7.78 -20.57 -21.21
C THR A 649 -6.87 -19.38 -20.89
N GLY A 650 -6.28 -19.35 -19.68
CA GLY A 650 -5.52 -18.19 -19.20
C GLY A 650 -6.41 -17.04 -18.74
N ALA A 651 -7.72 -17.29 -18.56
CA ALA A 651 -8.65 -16.26 -18.13
C ALA A 651 -8.26 -15.66 -16.77
N MET A 652 -8.23 -14.33 -16.71
CA MET A 652 -7.93 -13.59 -15.51
C MET A 652 -9.12 -13.67 -14.54
N ALA A 653 -8.85 -14.11 -13.32
CA ALA A 653 -9.82 -14.17 -12.24
C ALA A 653 -9.50 -13.09 -11.19
N LEU A 654 -10.52 -12.43 -10.65
CA LEU A 654 -10.33 -11.47 -9.57
C LEU A 654 -9.95 -12.18 -8.27
N PHE A 655 -8.92 -11.68 -7.60
CA PHE A 655 -8.53 -12.19 -6.29
C PHE A 655 -9.59 -11.89 -5.23
N GLY A 656 -10.03 -12.95 -4.52
CA GLY A 656 -10.96 -12.82 -3.38
C GLY A 656 -12.43 -13.02 -3.70
N GLU A 657 -12.83 -13.22 -4.96
CA GLU A 657 -14.20 -13.62 -5.31
C GLU A 657 -14.37 -15.14 -5.20
N LYS A 658 -15.49 -15.56 -4.60
CA LYS A 658 -15.91 -16.98 -4.58
C LYS A 658 -16.63 -17.27 -5.88
N TYR A 659 -15.95 -17.92 -6.80
CA TYR A 659 -16.56 -18.41 -8.03
C TYR A 659 -17.28 -19.74 -7.77
N GLY A 660 -18.43 -19.94 -8.42
CA GLY A 660 -19.11 -21.25 -8.44
C GLY A 660 -18.36 -22.25 -9.35
N ASP A 661 -18.88 -23.48 -9.41
CA ASP A 661 -18.33 -24.54 -10.26
C ASP A 661 -18.35 -24.15 -11.75
N THR A 662 -19.28 -23.27 -12.13
CA THR A 662 -19.46 -22.75 -13.49
C THR A 662 -19.24 -21.25 -13.51
N VAL A 663 -18.43 -20.78 -14.47
CA VAL A 663 -18.05 -19.38 -14.62
C VAL A 663 -18.29 -18.89 -16.04
N ARG A 664 -18.49 -17.58 -16.18
CA ARG A 664 -18.64 -16.90 -17.46
C ARG A 664 -17.32 -16.25 -17.84
N VAL A 665 -16.76 -16.65 -18.98
CA VAL A 665 -15.52 -16.11 -19.56
C VAL A 665 -15.90 -15.12 -20.66
N VAL A 666 -15.39 -13.91 -20.57
CA VAL A 666 -15.55 -12.86 -21.58
C VAL A 666 -14.22 -12.69 -22.32
N LYS A 667 -14.24 -12.85 -23.63
CA LYS A 667 -13.05 -12.77 -24.49
C LYS A 667 -13.24 -11.66 -25.52
N MET A 668 -12.27 -10.75 -25.61
CA MET A 668 -12.24 -9.66 -26.58
C MET A 668 -11.07 -9.87 -27.57
N GLY A 669 -11.34 -10.60 -28.65
CA GLY A 669 -10.29 -11.09 -29.53
C GLY A 669 -9.27 -11.93 -28.78
N ASP A 670 -7.98 -11.72 -29.04
CA ASP A 670 -6.86 -12.31 -28.29
C ASP A 670 -6.26 -11.31 -27.29
N PHE A 671 -6.87 -10.13 -27.12
CA PHE A 671 -6.34 -9.05 -26.30
C PHE A 671 -6.72 -9.19 -24.83
N SER A 672 -7.99 -9.46 -24.49
CA SER A 672 -8.44 -9.64 -23.10
C SER A 672 -9.26 -10.90 -22.95
N THR A 673 -9.01 -11.66 -21.87
CA THR A 673 -9.78 -12.86 -21.50
C THR A 673 -9.96 -12.86 -19.98
N GLU A 674 -11.19 -12.68 -19.50
CA GLU A 674 -11.46 -12.48 -18.06
C GLU A 674 -12.72 -13.19 -17.60
N LEU A 675 -12.77 -13.57 -16.32
CA LEU A 675 -13.99 -14.02 -15.65
C LEU A 675 -14.88 -12.82 -15.34
N CYS A 676 -16.03 -12.72 -16.00
CA CYS A 676 -16.92 -11.59 -15.79
C CYS A 676 -18.41 -11.96 -15.96
N GLY A 677 -19.21 -11.63 -14.92
CA GLY A 677 -20.67 -11.78 -14.92
C GLY A 677 -21.44 -10.56 -15.46
N GLY A 678 -20.75 -9.48 -15.85
CA GLY A 678 -21.39 -8.24 -16.29
C GLY A 678 -21.94 -8.26 -17.71
N THR A 679 -22.58 -7.16 -18.10
CA THR A 679 -23.09 -6.97 -19.45
C THR A 679 -22.06 -6.24 -20.32
N HIS A 680 -21.95 -6.68 -21.58
CA HIS A 680 -20.93 -6.21 -22.51
C HIS A 680 -21.52 -5.91 -23.88
N VAL A 681 -20.78 -5.13 -24.67
CA VAL A 681 -21.06 -4.98 -26.11
C VAL A 681 -20.71 -6.26 -26.85
N SER A 682 -21.32 -6.49 -28.04
CA SER A 682 -20.98 -7.64 -28.86
C SER A 682 -19.70 -7.47 -29.70
N ASN A 683 -19.24 -6.21 -29.85
CA ASN A 683 -18.04 -5.85 -30.60
C ASN A 683 -17.41 -4.60 -29.96
N THR A 684 -16.07 -4.54 -29.87
CA THR A 684 -15.37 -3.41 -29.24
C THR A 684 -15.63 -2.07 -29.95
N SER A 685 -15.92 -2.05 -31.25
CA SER A 685 -16.26 -0.82 -31.99
C SER A 685 -17.52 -0.12 -31.44
N ALA A 686 -18.42 -0.84 -30.77
CA ALA A 686 -19.62 -0.25 -30.16
C ALA A 686 -19.28 0.71 -28.99
N VAL A 687 -18.08 0.60 -28.40
CA VAL A 687 -17.56 1.55 -27.39
C VAL A 687 -17.31 2.94 -27.99
N GLN A 688 -17.03 3.02 -29.30
CA GLN A 688 -16.82 4.21 -30.11
C GLN A 688 -15.54 4.98 -29.81
N ALA A 689 -15.40 5.51 -28.59
CA ALA A 689 -14.25 6.27 -28.15
C ALA A 689 -14.02 6.06 -26.65
N PHE A 690 -12.78 6.23 -26.22
CA PHE A 690 -12.36 6.10 -24.84
C PHE A 690 -11.46 7.26 -24.45
N LYS A 691 -11.69 7.86 -23.26
CA LYS A 691 -10.88 8.95 -22.72
C LYS A 691 -10.69 8.80 -21.20
N ILE A 692 -9.45 8.81 -20.73
CA ILE A 692 -9.12 8.93 -19.32
C ILE A 692 -9.26 10.40 -18.90
N VAL A 693 -10.09 10.67 -17.89
CA VAL A 693 -10.33 12.03 -17.39
C VAL A 693 -9.58 12.33 -16.11
N SER A 694 -9.26 11.28 -15.33
CA SER A 694 -8.45 11.45 -14.11
C SER A 694 -7.64 10.21 -13.79
N GLU A 695 -6.48 10.43 -13.20
CA GLU A 695 -5.64 9.41 -12.58
C GLU A 695 -5.17 9.92 -11.22
N ALA A 696 -5.42 9.18 -10.14
CA ALA A 696 -5.08 9.60 -8.78
C ALA A 696 -4.74 8.42 -7.86
N GLY A 697 -3.97 8.67 -6.79
CA GLY A 697 -3.76 7.70 -5.71
C GLY A 697 -4.94 7.72 -4.74
N ILE A 698 -5.43 6.54 -4.35
CA ILE A 698 -6.48 6.40 -3.34
C ILE A 698 -5.98 5.84 -2.02
N GLN A 699 -4.97 4.99 -2.12
CA GLN A 699 -4.21 4.47 -0.97
C GLN A 699 -2.81 4.06 -1.43
N ALA A 700 -1.96 3.70 -0.48
CA ALA A 700 -0.61 3.25 -0.82
C ALA A 700 -0.66 2.01 -1.73
N GLY A 701 0.02 2.10 -2.88
CA GLY A 701 0.07 1.01 -3.86
C GLY A 701 -1.19 0.81 -4.69
N VAL A 702 -2.21 1.67 -4.58
CA VAL A 702 -3.43 1.60 -5.39
C VAL A 702 -3.71 2.94 -6.08
N ARG A 703 -3.89 2.88 -7.38
CA ARG A 703 -4.23 4.00 -8.24
C ARG A 703 -5.65 3.86 -8.75
N ARG A 704 -6.28 4.98 -9.05
CA ARG A 704 -7.62 5.07 -9.61
C ARG A 704 -7.60 5.79 -10.94
N ILE A 705 -8.20 5.19 -11.94
CA ILE A 705 -8.54 5.83 -13.19
C ILE A 705 -10.05 6.03 -13.25
N GLU A 706 -10.47 7.22 -13.70
CA GLU A 706 -11.83 7.47 -14.18
C GLU A 706 -11.76 7.75 -15.68
N ALA A 707 -12.65 7.10 -16.44
CA ALA A 707 -12.68 7.23 -17.89
C ALA A 707 -14.11 7.28 -18.42
N LEU A 708 -14.23 7.81 -19.63
CA LEU A 708 -15.47 7.98 -20.37
C LEU A 708 -15.43 7.19 -21.65
N THR A 709 -16.62 6.80 -22.14
CA THR A 709 -16.77 6.18 -23.46
C THR A 709 -17.86 6.89 -24.27
N SER A 710 -17.87 6.65 -25.58
CA SER A 710 -18.96 7.02 -26.48
C SER A 710 -19.37 8.48 -26.32
N LYS A 711 -20.68 8.74 -26.09
CA LYS A 711 -21.26 10.06 -25.93
C LYS A 711 -20.56 10.91 -24.85
N GLY A 712 -20.17 10.30 -23.72
CA GLY A 712 -19.47 11.00 -22.64
C GLY A 712 -18.14 11.62 -23.07
N VAL A 713 -17.41 10.98 -24.02
CA VAL A 713 -16.17 11.54 -24.57
C VAL A 713 -16.45 12.80 -25.41
N PHE A 714 -17.51 12.77 -26.23
CA PHE A 714 -17.87 13.93 -27.04
C PHE A 714 -18.36 15.09 -26.18
N GLU A 715 -19.21 14.83 -25.19
CA GLU A 715 -19.65 15.84 -24.22
C GLU A 715 -18.47 16.46 -23.45
N TYR A 716 -17.49 15.68 -23.08
CA TYR A 716 -16.26 16.16 -22.43
C TYR A 716 -15.49 17.11 -23.35
N TYR A 717 -15.31 16.77 -24.63
CA TYR A 717 -14.62 17.64 -25.58
C TYR A 717 -15.43 18.89 -25.93
N ASP A 718 -16.75 18.79 -26.04
CA ASP A 718 -17.64 19.94 -26.26
C ASP A 718 -17.52 20.96 -25.12
N GLN A 719 -17.50 20.48 -23.86
CA GLN A 719 -17.33 21.32 -22.68
C GLN A 719 -15.94 21.99 -22.64
N LEU A 720 -14.89 21.26 -23.01
CA LEU A 720 -13.55 21.84 -23.14
C LEU A 720 -13.51 22.90 -24.25
N GLU A 721 -14.15 22.65 -25.39
CA GLU A 721 -14.24 23.60 -26.50
C GLU A 721 -15.00 24.87 -26.10
N GLU A 722 -16.13 24.74 -25.39
CA GLU A 722 -16.89 25.89 -24.87
C GLU A 722 -16.05 26.70 -23.89
N THR A 723 -15.37 26.05 -22.94
CA THR A 723 -14.47 26.72 -21.99
C THR A 723 -13.34 27.47 -22.71
N LEU A 724 -12.77 26.86 -23.73
CA LEU A 724 -11.72 27.47 -24.56
C LEU A 724 -12.25 28.70 -25.33
N LYS A 725 -13.45 28.60 -25.91
CA LYS A 725 -14.14 29.71 -26.60
C LYS A 725 -14.43 30.87 -25.64
N GLU A 726 -14.90 30.55 -24.43
CA GLU A 726 -15.16 31.56 -23.41
C GLU A 726 -13.89 32.30 -22.98
N ALA A 727 -12.82 31.54 -22.67
CA ALA A 727 -11.50 32.09 -22.32
C ALA A 727 -10.95 32.99 -23.47
N ALA A 728 -11.08 32.57 -24.72
CA ALA A 728 -10.68 33.33 -25.89
C ALA A 728 -11.48 34.62 -26.00
N LYS A 729 -12.80 34.57 -25.77
CA LYS A 729 -13.70 35.75 -25.81
C LYS A 729 -13.31 36.77 -24.74
N LEU A 730 -13.01 36.35 -23.50
CA LEU A 730 -12.55 37.23 -22.43
C LEU A 730 -11.28 38.00 -22.81
N LEU A 731 -10.39 37.34 -23.53
CA LEU A 731 -9.11 37.92 -23.99
C LEU A 731 -9.18 38.58 -25.35
N LYS A 732 -10.39 38.72 -25.97
CA LYS A 732 -10.61 39.21 -27.32
C LYS A 732 -9.71 38.53 -28.34
N ALA A 733 -9.64 37.20 -28.24
CA ALA A 733 -8.86 36.31 -29.09
C ALA A 733 -9.76 35.27 -29.74
N THR A 734 -9.16 34.45 -30.60
CA THR A 734 -9.74 33.20 -31.09
C THR A 734 -9.10 32.01 -30.36
N PRO A 735 -9.71 30.81 -30.29
CA PRO A 735 -9.07 29.63 -29.73
C PRO A 735 -7.65 29.35 -30.29
N ALA A 736 -7.48 29.57 -31.58
CA ALA A 736 -6.22 29.32 -32.28
C ALA A 736 -5.05 30.21 -31.81
N ASN A 737 -5.34 31.48 -31.45
CA ASN A 737 -4.31 32.43 -31.02
C ASN A 737 -4.37 32.78 -29.51
N LEU A 738 -5.14 31.98 -28.73
CA LEU A 738 -5.34 32.23 -27.31
C LEU A 738 -4.02 32.28 -26.51
N VAL A 739 -3.14 31.34 -26.74
CA VAL A 739 -1.83 31.27 -26.05
C VAL A 739 -0.98 32.49 -26.35
N GLU A 740 -0.97 32.95 -27.63
CA GLU A 740 -0.24 34.16 -28.03
C GLU A 740 -0.84 35.40 -27.31
N ARG A 741 -2.17 35.49 -27.25
CA ARG A 741 -2.84 36.59 -26.57
C ARG A 741 -2.62 36.61 -25.05
N VAL A 742 -2.62 35.45 -24.41
CA VAL A 742 -2.25 35.30 -22.98
C VAL A 742 -0.83 35.82 -22.76
N ASN A 743 0.13 35.36 -23.55
CA ASN A 743 1.52 35.81 -23.45
C ASN A 743 1.64 37.34 -23.67
N HIS A 744 0.90 37.90 -24.62
CA HIS A 744 0.88 39.33 -24.85
C HIS A 744 0.34 40.11 -23.62
N VAL A 745 -0.80 39.67 -23.04
CA VAL A 745 -1.36 40.31 -21.84
C VAL A 745 -0.43 40.20 -20.64
N LEU A 746 0.22 39.04 -20.45
CA LEU A 746 1.23 38.91 -19.41
C LEU A 746 2.43 39.86 -19.62
N GLY A 747 2.83 40.04 -20.89
CA GLY A 747 3.85 41.05 -21.26
C GLY A 747 3.41 42.49 -20.95
N GLU A 748 2.16 42.83 -21.31
CA GLU A 748 1.57 44.17 -20.98
C GLU A 748 1.52 44.41 -19.46
N VAL A 749 1.08 43.42 -18.69
CA VAL A 749 1.05 43.50 -17.21
C VAL A 749 2.45 43.75 -16.65
N LYS A 750 3.43 43.03 -17.13
CA LYS A 750 4.83 43.20 -16.68
C LYS A 750 5.39 44.58 -17.05
N ALA A 751 5.08 45.06 -18.25
CA ALA A 751 5.50 46.39 -18.69
C ALA A 751 4.85 47.50 -17.85
N LEU A 752 3.53 47.39 -17.59
CA LEU A 752 2.78 48.31 -16.73
C LEU A 752 3.27 48.31 -15.27
N GLN A 753 3.63 47.14 -14.75
CA GLN A 753 4.24 47.06 -13.41
C GLN A 753 5.59 47.80 -13.36
N SER A 754 6.47 47.59 -14.35
CA SER A 754 7.75 48.29 -14.45
C SER A 754 7.58 49.79 -14.64
N GLU A 755 6.63 50.19 -15.46
CA GLU A 755 6.32 51.62 -15.65
C GLU A 755 5.78 52.27 -14.35
N ASN A 756 4.90 51.57 -13.64
CA ASN A 756 4.38 52.01 -12.35
C ASN A 756 5.51 52.20 -11.32
N GLU A 757 6.45 51.25 -11.25
CA GLU A 757 7.64 51.37 -10.38
C GLU A 757 8.51 52.54 -10.79
N SER A 758 8.71 52.75 -12.10
CA SER A 758 9.49 53.88 -12.63
C SER A 758 8.82 55.23 -12.31
N LEU A 759 7.49 55.31 -12.49
CA LEU A 759 6.74 56.52 -12.16
C LEU A 759 6.75 56.82 -10.66
N LYS A 760 6.61 55.79 -9.81
CA LYS A 760 6.74 55.95 -8.35
C LYS A 760 8.15 56.44 -7.97
N SER A 761 9.19 55.89 -8.57
CA SER A 761 10.59 56.30 -8.34
C SER A 761 10.84 57.75 -8.82
N LYS A 762 10.23 58.16 -9.96
CA LYS A 762 10.31 59.50 -10.47
C LYS A 762 9.59 60.51 -9.59
N ALA A 763 8.38 60.17 -9.14
CA ALA A 763 7.61 61.02 -8.20
C ALA A 763 8.37 61.21 -6.87
N ALA A 764 9.03 60.14 -6.38
CA ALA A 764 9.88 60.23 -5.20
C ALA A 764 11.11 61.13 -5.40
N LYS A 765 11.74 61.07 -6.60
CA LYS A 765 12.85 61.98 -6.94
C LYS A 765 12.44 63.45 -7.11
N ASP A 766 11.28 63.72 -7.69
CA ASP A 766 10.78 65.06 -7.88
C ASP A 766 10.40 65.72 -6.52
N ALA A 767 9.91 64.95 -5.57
CA ALA A 767 9.68 65.34 -4.18
C ALA A 767 11.01 65.73 -3.43
N LEU A 768 12.18 65.26 -3.92
CA LEU A 768 13.48 65.53 -3.34
C LEU A 768 14.05 66.95 -3.63
N GLY A 769 13.54 67.61 -4.65
CA GLY A 769 14.14 68.88 -5.11
C GLY A 769 14.16 70.01 -4.07
N ASP A 770 13.12 70.09 -3.21
CA ASP A 770 12.94 71.13 -2.19
C ASP A 770 13.34 70.75 -0.75
N VAL A 771 13.60 69.47 -0.55
CA VAL A 771 13.79 68.90 0.81
C VAL A 771 15.11 69.31 1.47
N MET A 772 16.14 69.50 0.70
CA MET A 772 17.46 69.92 1.23
C MET A 772 17.44 71.34 1.85
N ASN A 773 16.47 72.17 1.50
CA ASN A 773 16.27 73.48 2.11
C ASN A 773 15.72 73.43 3.55
N GLN A 774 15.32 72.26 4.00
CA GLN A 774 14.74 72.00 5.32
C GLN A 774 15.79 71.47 6.34
N VAL A 775 17.05 71.45 5.97
CA VAL A 775 18.10 71.02 6.87
C VAL A 775 18.27 72.01 8.02
N GLU A 776 18.19 71.52 9.24
CA GLU A 776 18.44 72.32 10.45
C GLU A 776 19.71 71.85 11.18
N GLU A 777 20.27 72.68 12.01
CA GLU A 777 21.40 72.29 12.86
C GLU A 777 20.94 72.08 14.30
N VAL A 778 21.26 70.94 14.89
CA VAL A 778 20.89 70.58 16.25
C VAL A 778 22.19 70.19 16.97
N SER A 779 22.63 70.99 17.95
CA SER A 779 23.82 70.73 18.76
C SER A 779 25.08 70.41 17.91
N GLY A 780 25.25 71.03 16.77
CA GLY A 780 26.40 70.84 15.87
C GLY A 780 26.31 69.60 14.97
N VAL A 781 25.11 69.04 14.79
CA VAL A 781 24.79 67.95 13.84
C VAL A 781 23.65 68.40 12.94
N LYS A 782 23.76 68.21 11.65
CA LYS A 782 22.69 68.50 10.69
C LYS A 782 21.56 67.51 10.84
N LEU A 783 20.32 67.98 10.91
CA LEU A 783 19.12 67.21 10.90
C LEU A 783 18.25 67.55 9.69
N LEU A 784 17.93 66.56 8.91
CA LEU A 784 16.89 66.65 7.90
C LEU A 784 15.68 65.80 8.35
N ALA A 785 14.63 66.46 8.78
CA ALA A 785 13.41 65.80 9.21
C ALA A 785 12.24 66.25 8.31
N THR A 786 11.75 65.35 7.46
CA THR A 786 10.74 65.72 6.46
C THR A 786 9.78 64.58 6.15
N SER A 787 8.61 64.89 5.53
CA SER A 787 7.66 63.89 5.06
C SER A 787 7.53 63.87 3.54
N VAL A 788 7.32 62.72 3.00
CA VAL A 788 6.99 62.47 1.59
C VAL A 788 5.69 61.65 1.54
N SER A 789 4.88 61.80 0.51
CA SER A 789 3.58 61.13 0.40
C SER A 789 3.72 59.92 -0.55
N GLY A 790 3.03 58.80 -0.23
CA GLY A 790 2.86 57.71 -1.14
C GLY A 790 4.10 56.82 -1.37
N VAL A 791 5.14 56.97 -0.53
CA VAL A 791 6.37 56.18 -0.60
C VAL A 791 6.34 55.04 0.41
N ASP A 792 6.55 53.83 -0.06
CA ASP A 792 6.61 52.66 0.81
C ASP A 792 7.93 52.59 1.62
N MET A 793 8.04 51.61 2.51
CA MET A 793 9.21 51.48 3.39
C MET A 793 10.53 51.32 2.61
N ASN A 794 10.52 50.59 1.48
CA ASN A 794 11.71 50.39 0.66
C ASN A 794 12.09 51.69 -0.08
N GLY A 795 11.11 52.35 -0.66
CA GLY A 795 11.32 53.64 -1.28
C GLY A 795 11.83 54.72 -0.31
N LEU A 796 11.38 54.68 0.97
CA LEU A 796 11.89 55.58 2.01
C LEU A 796 13.35 55.31 2.39
N ARG A 797 13.77 54.04 2.36
CA ARG A 797 15.17 53.66 2.60
C ARG A 797 16.06 54.16 1.47
N ASP A 798 15.68 53.87 0.21
CA ASP A 798 16.44 54.31 -0.95
C ASP A 798 16.54 55.87 -1.01
N LEU A 799 15.45 56.54 -0.61
CA LEU A 799 15.40 57.98 -0.48
C LEU A 799 16.33 58.50 0.63
N GLY A 800 16.31 57.80 1.77
CA GLY A 800 17.17 58.11 2.92
C GLY A 800 18.65 57.95 2.59
N ASP A 801 19.03 56.88 1.84
CA ASP A 801 20.41 56.68 1.42
C ASP A 801 20.90 57.80 0.46
N GLN A 802 20.08 58.19 -0.50
CA GLN A 802 20.37 59.29 -1.42
C GLN A 802 20.49 60.64 -0.71
N LEU A 803 19.61 60.92 0.25
CA LEU A 803 19.65 62.14 1.04
C LEU A 803 20.85 62.15 2.01
N LYS A 804 21.24 60.98 2.57
CA LYS A 804 22.41 60.81 3.40
C LYS A 804 23.68 61.19 2.67
N GLU A 805 23.79 60.70 1.40
CA GLU A 805 24.93 61.07 0.54
C GLU A 805 25.01 62.57 0.24
N LYS A 806 23.86 63.23 -0.01
CA LYS A 806 23.77 64.66 -0.27
C LYS A 806 23.99 65.50 0.99
N LEU A 807 23.53 65.05 2.15
CA LEU A 807 23.67 65.75 3.41
C LEU A 807 25.16 65.80 3.89
N GLY A 808 25.94 64.78 3.54
CA GLY A 808 27.27 64.56 3.98
C GLY A 808 27.37 64.11 5.44
N GLU A 809 27.36 65.03 6.38
CA GLU A 809 27.38 64.76 7.82
C GLU A 809 26.03 65.10 8.45
N GLY A 810 25.33 64.14 9.12
CA GLY A 810 24.08 64.43 9.82
C GLY A 810 23.17 63.27 10.05
N VAL A 811 21.92 63.57 10.44
CA VAL A 811 20.86 62.62 10.69
C VAL A 811 19.68 62.95 9.77
N ILE A 812 19.06 61.93 9.22
CA ILE A 812 17.90 61.99 8.37
C ILE A 812 16.75 61.27 9.04
N VAL A 813 15.57 61.92 9.07
CA VAL A 813 14.30 61.35 9.49
C VAL A 813 13.29 61.55 8.40
N LEU A 814 12.84 60.46 7.79
CA LEU A 814 11.82 60.49 6.75
C LEU A 814 10.53 59.88 7.27
N ALA A 815 9.44 60.49 6.96
CA ALA A 815 8.09 59.95 7.19
C ALA A 815 7.31 59.85 5.88
N SER A 816 6.52 58.82 5.74
CA SER A 816 5.60 58.72 4.62
C SER A 816 4.23 58.21 5.09
N ASP A 817 3.18 58.84 4.56
CA ASP A 817 1.82 58.26 4.55
C ASP A 817 1.67 57.49 3.22
N CYS A 818 1.49 56.17 3.36
CA CYS A 818 1.25 55.29 2.24
C CYS A 818 -0.04 54.51 2.55
N ASP A 819 -1.13 54.85 1.88
CA ASP A 819 -2.45 54.23 2.04
C ASP A 819 -2.96 54.19 3.50
N GLY A 820 -2.73 55.28 4.24
CA GLY A 820 -3.18 55.41 5.64
C GLY A 820 -2.25 54.73 6.66
N LYS A 821 -1.14 54.20 6.21
CA LYS A 821 -0.07 53.65 7.06
C LYS A 821 1.13 54.56 7.06
N VAL A 822 1.62 54.87 8.24
CA VAL A 822 2.84 55.70 8.37
C VAL A 822 4.07 54.80 8.32
N ASN A 823 5.02 55.13 7.47
CA ASN A 823 6.36 54.56 7.46
C ASN A 823 7.33 55.64 7.96
N LEU A 824 8.24 55.29 8.87
CA LEU A 824 9.29 56.13 9.40
C LEU A 824 10.65 55.47 9.16
N VAL A 825 11.60 56.24 8.68
CA VAL A 825 13.00 55.80 8.54
C VAL A 825 13.90 56.89 9.16
N ALA A 826 14.84 56.48 10.01
CA ALA A 826 15.92 57.37 10.48
C ALA A 826 17.28 56.78 10.07
N MET A 827 18.18 57.63 9.61
CA MET A 827 19.56 57.29 9.27
C MET A 827 20.50 58.28 9.89
N ALA A 828 21.64 57.80 10.35
CA ALA A 828 22.76 58.64 10.86
C ALA A 828 24.06 58.29 10.13
N THR A 829 24.83 59.33 9.83
CA THR A 829 26.18 59.14 9.27
C THR A 829 27.18 58.73 10.38
N GLU A 830 28.33 58.21 10.02
CA GLU A 830 29.37 57.79 10.97
C GLU A 830 29.84 58.91 11.85
N GLU A 831 30.00 60.12 11.30
CA GLU A 831 30.39 61.31 12.01
C GLU A 831 29.29 61.75 13.01
N ALA A 832 28.06 61.71 12.61
CA ALA A 832 26.94 62.03 13.53
C ALA A 832 26.81 61.00 14.67
N MET A 833 27.02 59.73 14.40
CA MET A 833 27.09 58.69 15.42
C MET A 833 28.29 58.88 16.40
N GLY A 834 29.42 59.29 15.88
CA GLY A 834 30.61 59.67 16.68
C GLY A 834 30.31 60.81 17.64
N LYS A 835 29.35 61.70 17.36
CA LYS A 835 28.88 62.79 18.22
C LYS A 835 27.73 62.38 19.15
N GLY A 836 27.26 61.11 19.14
CA GLY A 836 26.21 60.61 20.01
C GLY A 836 24.87 60.32 19.35
N ALA A 837 24.69 60.59 18.04
CA ALA A 837 23.42 60.33 17.35
C ALA A 837 23.23 58.81 17.20
N HIS A 838 21.97 58.35 17.43
CA HIS A 838 21.62 56.93 17.35
C HIS A 838 20.22 56.75 16.70
N ALA A 839 20.17 56.36 15.45
CA ALA A 839 18.90 56.25 14.68
C ALA A 839 17.89 55.35 15.36
N GLY A 840 18.31 54.23 15.99
CA GLY A 840 17.42 53.31 16.72
C GLY A 840 16.70 53.95 17.90
N ASN A 841 17.41 54.77 18.66
CA ASN A 841 16.84 55.50 19.80
C ASN A 841 15.96 56.65 19.33
N LEU A 842 16.35 57.32 18.22
CA LEU A 842 15.57 58.37 17.64
C LEU A 842 14.21 57.83 17.18
N ILE A 843 14.17 56.73 16.43
CA ILE A 843 12.92 56.11 15.99
C ILE A 843 12.05 55.68 17.17
N LYS A 844 12.63 55.11 18.23
CA LYS A 844 11.88 54.74 19.44
C LYS A 844 11.22 55.94 20.11
N GLY A 845 11.91 57.10 20.13
CA GLY A 845 11.38 58.34 20.71
C GLY A 845 10.20 58.91 19.94
N ILE A 846 10.18 58.77 18.59
CA ILE A 846 9.17 59.39 17.74
C ILE A 846 8.05 58.47 17.28
N ALA A 847 8.24 57.12 17.29
CA ALA A 847 7.28 56.15 16.75
C ALA A 847 5.92 56.19 17.47
N ALA A 848 5.89 56.48 18.74
CA ALA A 848 4.65 56.61 19.53
C ALA A 848 3.71 57.70 19.02
N LYS A 849 4.24 58.79 18.45
CA LYS A 849 3.43 59.94 17.92
C LYS A 849 2.60 59.54 16.69
N VAL A 850 3.09 58.57 15.93
CA VAL A 850 2.38 58.01 14.76
C VAL A 850 1.54 56.75 15.10
N GLY A 851 1.39 56.44 16.39
CA GLY A 851 0.62 55.27 16.83
C GLY A 851 1.29 53.96 16.42
N GLY A 852 2.58 53.89 16.47
CA GLY A 852 3.38 52.77 16.06
C GLY A 852 4.54 52.43 16.95
N GLY A 853 5.39 51.51 16.49
CA GLY A 853 6.59 51.09 17.17
C GLY A 853 7.65 50.71 16.14
N GLY A 854 8.89 50.78 16.55
CA GLY A 854 10.02 50.44 15.69
C GLY A 854 11.33 50.47 16.41
N GLY A 855 12.42 50.30 15.68
CA GLY A 855 13.78 50.32 16.20
C GLY A 855 14.75 49.98 15.09
N GLY A 856 15.99 49.85 15.45
CA GLY A 856 17.08 49.52 14.51
C GLY A 856 18.46 49.68 15.12
N ARG A 857 19.44 49.78 14.26
CA ARG A 857 20.83 49.95 14.59
C ARG A 857 21.16 51.43 14.75
N PRO A 858 22.33 51.82 15.29
CA PRO A 858 22.72 53.22 15.40
C PRO A 858 22.72 53.98 14.06
N ASN A 859 23.10 53.34 12.96
CA ASN A 859 23.19 53.93 11.63
C ASN A 859 21.88 53.97 10.85
N MET A 860 20.93 53.06 11.16
CA MET A 860 19.62 52.99 10.48
C MET A 860 18.57 52.36 11.35
N ALA A 861 17.37 52.92 11.38
CA ALA A 861 16.20 52.39 12.06
C ALA A 861 14.93 52.72 11.32
N GLN A 862 13.89 51.98 11.58
CA GLN A 862 12.57 52.11 10.97
C GLN A 862 11.43 51.84 11.93
N ALA A 863 10.28 52.46 11.66
CA ALA A 863 9.03 52.17 12.37
C ALA A 863 7.84 52.22 11.42
N GLY A 864 6.79 51.51 11.78
CA GLY A 864 5.46 51.64 11.15
C GLY A 864 4.48 52.25 12.15
N GLY A 865 3.50 53.00 11.66
CA GLY A 865 2.43 53.61 12.46
C GLY A 865 1.07 53.55 11.77
N LYS A 866 0.00 53.86 12.55
CA LYS A 866 -1.39 53.85 12.07
C LYS A 866 -2.03 55.25 12.11
N ASN A 867 -1.29 56.29 12.50
CA ASN A 867 -1.79 57.64 12.66
C ASN A 867 -1.02 58.64 11.76
N PRO A 868 -1.45 58.86 10.51
CA PRO A 868 -0.80 59.85 9.61
C PRO A 868 -0.79 61.28 10.13
N ALA A 869 -1.82 61.67 10.92
CA ALA A 869 -1.90 63.00 11.50
C ALA A 869 -0.76 63.30 12.49
N GLY A 870 -0.16 62.23 13.07
CA GLY A 870 0.98 62.36 13.99
C GLY A 870 2.35 62.57 13.32
N ILE A 871 2.45 62.51 12.00
CA ILE A 871 3.71 62.64 11.28
C ILE A 871 4.43 63.97 11.60
N LYS A 872 3.68 65.07 11.59
CA LYS A 872 4.22 66.41 11.91
C LYS A 872 4.81 66.50 13.31
N ASP A 873 4.09 65.90 14.27
CA ASP A 873 4.55 65.85 15.67
C ASP A 873 5.76 64.96 15.84
N ALA A 874 5.82 63.82 15.13
CA ALA A 874 6.95 62.92 15.14
C ALA A 874 8.22 63.57 14.56
N LEU A 875 8.10 64.30 13.46
CA LEU A 875 9.22 65.01 12.85
C LEU A 875 9.69 66.18 13.75
N THR A 876 8.79 66.90 14.42
CA THR A 876 9.13 67.93 15.39
C THR A 876 9.83 67.35 16.62
N GLU A 877 9.33 66.24 17.13
CA GLU A 877 9.92 65.50 18.27
C GLU A 877 11.29 64.95 17.93
N ALA A 878 11.58 64.60 16.69
CA ALA A 878 12.86 64.08 16.25
C ALA A 878 14.01 65.07 16.58
N LYS A 879 13.76 66.37 16.48
CA LYS A 879 14.69 67.39 16.85
C LYS A 879 15.03 67.40 18.35
N THR A 880 13.97 67.26 19.18
CA THR A 880 14.10 67.21 20.64
C THR A 880 14.87 65.95 21.06
N VAL A 881 14.52 64.80 20.53
CA VAL A 881 15.17 63.51 20.82
C VAL A 881 16.63 63.55 20.38
N LEU A 882 16.93 64.06 19.19
CA LEU A 882 18.32 64.21 18.73
C LEU A 882 19.13 65.12 19.63
N ALA A 883 18.59 66.28 20.02
CA ALA A 883 19.27 67.19 20.94
C ALA A 883 19.59 66.53 22.30
N GLN A 884 18.71 65.66 22.80
CA GLN A 884 18.94 64.90 24.01
C GLN A 884 20.01 63.81 23.86
N GLN A 885 20.20 63.28 22.67
CA GLN A 885 21.24 62.27 22.38
C GLN A 885 22.61 62.92 22.27
N LEU A 886 22.66 64.17 21.86
CA LEU A 886 23.89 64.96 21.61
C LEU A 886 24.34 65.81 22.81
N ALA A 887 23.48 65.91 23.84
CA ALA A 887 23.79 66.59 25.13
C ALA A 887 24.59 65.66 26.03
#